data_b8988355c06388c2b1f3f769eb27ce11
#
_entry.id   b8988355c06388c2b1f3f769eb27ce11
#
_cell.length_a   1.000
_cell.length_b   1.000
_cell.length_c   1.000
_cell.angle_alpha   90.00
_cell.angle_beta   90.00
_cell.angle_gamma   90.00
#
_symmetry.space_group_name_H-M   'P 1'
#
loop_
_entity.id
_entity.type
_entity.pdbx_description
1 polymer ?
#
loop_
_entity_poly.entity_id
_entity_poly.type
_entity_poly.pdbx_seq_one_letter_code
_entity_poly.pdbx_strand_id
1 'polypeptide(L)'
;MENNNHSSKSPYNINGESKCPFSSGAVKQSAGGGTSNRDWWPNQLKLNILRQNTSKSNPMDKGFNYAKEFIKLDLKAVKKDLYDLMTDSQDWWPADYGHYGPFFIRMAWHSAGTYRIADGRGGSGSGSQRFAPLNSWPDNGNLDKARLLLWPIKQKYGNKLSWADLMILAGNCAIESMGLPTFGFAGGREDIWEPEEDIYWGNETEWLGDKRYTGDRELENPLGAVQMGLIYVNPEGPNGNPDPLKSAIDIRETFARMAINDYETVALVAGGHTFGKAHGAADPNKYVGREPAGAPIEEMSMGWKNTYKSGVLDDAITSGIEGAWTPNPTQWDNDYFNVLLGYEWELTKSPAGAHQWTPTAASNAKKAPAAGDASKTQALMMTTADMALKMDPIYAPISKHFHENPKEFADAFARAWFKLTHRDMGPTSLYLGSEVPKEELIWQDPIPKVTHELVNDKDISDLKTKILNSGLSVSELVSTAWASASTYRGSDKRGGANGGRIRLAPQKYWEVNNPAQLAKVLEVFESIKKEFNSNSGSKKVSIADLIVLGGSAAIEKAAKNAGHNVTVSFVPGRADASLEQTDVESFAALEPKADGFRNYYGPKHTASAEEMLVDRAQLLTLTAPEMTVLVGGLRVLGANYDHSKHGVFTKQEQTLTNDFFVNVLDLSTSWKATSDSQNVFVGSDRKTGNVKWTGTRADLIFGSNSELRAIAEVYACKDSKEKFVKDFIAAWTKVMNLDRFDLA
;
A
#
# COMPACT_ATOMS: atom_id res chain seq x y z
N MET A 1 30.43 27.53 -25.06
CA MET A 1 30.43 27.58 -23.59
C MET A 1 29.17 28.29 -23.17
N GLU A 2 28.09 27.55 -23.05
CA GLU A 2 26.80 28.05 -22.54
C GLU A 2 26.63 27.58 -21.11
N ASN A 3 26.59 28.56 -20.21
CA ASN A 3 26.32 28.34 -18.79
C ASN A 3 24.83 28.03 -18.60
N ASN A 4 24.47 26.78 -18.42
CA ASN A 4 23.15 26.39 -17.93
C ASN A 4 23.10 26.58 -16.42
N ASN A 5 22.67 27.76 -15.99
CA ASN A 5 22.23 28.03 -14.63
C ASN A 5 20.83 27.39 -14.41
N HIS A 6 20.78 26.16 -13.95
CA HIS A 6 19.55 25.61 -13.34
C HIS A 6 19.42 26.16 -11.94
N SER A 7 18.79 27.33 -11.78
CA SER A 7 18.23 27.75 -10.50
C SER A 7 17.01 26.87 -10.23
N SER A 8 17.07 26.01 -9.23
CA SER A 8 15.92 25.32 -8.67
C SER A 8 14.92 26.37 -8.16
N LYS A 9 13.90 26.68 -8.95
CA LYS A 9 12.77 27.48 -8.49
C LYS A 9 11.99 26.64 -7.49
N SER A 10 11.85 27.13 -6.26
CA SER A 10 10.89 26.62 -5.27
C SER A 10 9.53 26.41 -5.95
N PRO A 11 8.83 25.30 -5.70
CA PRO A 11 7.49 25.05 -6.25
C PRO A 11 6.46 26.09 -5.81
N TYR A 12 6.77 26.89 -4.81
CA TYR A 12 5.98 28.05 -4.44
C TYR A 12 6.47 29.26 -5.22
N ASN A 13 5.66 29.71 -6.17
CA ASN A 13 5.94 30.92 -6.96
C ASN A 13 5.87 32.15 -6.05
N ILE A 14 7.01 32.53 -5.43
CA ILE A 14 7.14 33.63 -4.48
C ILE A 14 7.14 35.00 -5.18
N ASN A 15 6.93 35.08 -6.49
CA ASN A 15 6.89 36.32 -7.25
C ASN A 15 5.48 36.96 -7.36
N GLY A 16 4.46 36.39 -6.68
CA GLY A 16 3.25 37.11 -6.37
C GLY A 16 3.44 37.85 -5.06
N GLU A 17 3.19 39.15 -5.01
CA GLU A 17 3.17 39.93 -3.77
C GLU A 17 2.19 39.28 -2.77
N SER A 18 2.71 38.36 -1.94
CA SER A 18 1.94 37.79 -0.83
C SER A 18 1.72 38.91 0.18
N LYS A 19 0.46 39.32 0.34
CA LYS A 19 0.03 40.25 1.38
C LYS A 19 0.02 39.63 2.79
N CYS A 20 0.53 38.42 2.94
CA CYS A 20 0.67 37.78 4.24
C CYS A 20 1.89 38.36 4.97
N PRO A 21 1.71 39.06 6.12
CA PRO A 21 2.82 39.69 6.84
C PRO A 21 3.84 38.69 7.39
N PHE A 22 3.50 37.41 7.45
CA PHE A 22 4.39 36.36 7.92
C PHE A 22 5.22 35.68 6.82
N SER A 23 4.81 35.73 5.55
CA SER A 23 5.57 35.10 4.44
C SER A 23 6.85 35.86 4.09
N SER A 24 6.89 37.17 4.28
CA SER A 24 8.09 37.98 4.05
C SER A 24 9.05 38.01 5.24
N GLY A 25 8.59 37.69 6.45
CA GLY A 25 9.41 37.68 7.67
C GLY A 25 10.09 36.34 7.93
N ALA A 26 9.41 35.23 7.72
CA ALA A 26 9.94 33.90 7.99
C ALA A 26 11.09 33.50 7.05
N VAL A 27 11.05 33.94 5.79
CA VAL A 27 12.08 33.65 4.79
C VAL A 27 13.39 34.44 5.06
N LYS A 28 13.33 35.53 5.80
CA LYS A 28 14.51 36.39 6.08
C LYS A 28 15.23 36.11 7.40
N GLN A 29 14.68 35.27 8.27
CA GLN A 29 15.21 35.15 9.64
C GLN A 29 15.79 33.79 10.00
N SER A 30 15.69 32.77 9.20
CA SER A 30 16.39 31.51 9.51
C SER A 30 17.58 31.33 8.57
N ALA A 31 18.76 31.44 9.14
CA ALA A 31 20.01 30.99 8.49
C ALA A 31 19.98 29.47 8.18
N GLY A 32 18.88 28.83 8.42
CA GLY A 32 18.58 27.47 8.08
C GLY A 32 17.08 27.31 7.95
N GLY A 33 16.47 27.71 6.85
CA GLY A 33 15.03 27.57 6.61
C GLY A 33 14.56 26.12 6.52
N GLY A 34 14.95 25.29 7.49
CA GLY A 34 14.49 23.91 7.61
C GLY A 34 14.88 23.02 6.41
N THR A 35 16.07 23.20 5.83
CA THR A 35 16.51 22.36 4.74
C THR A 35 16.83 20.94 5.23
N SER A 36 16.37 19.94 4.47
CA SER A 36 16.75 18.54 4.64
C SER A 36 17.98 18.21 3.78
N ASN A 37 18.59 17.05 4.00
CA ASN A 37 19.66 16.56 3.12
C ASN A 37 19.20 16.48 1.66
N ARG A 38 17.94 16.24 1.38
CA ARG A 38 17.36 16.20 0.03
C ARG A 38 17.39 17.55 -0.69
N ASP A 39 17.33 18.65 0.04
CA ASP A 39 17.42 19.99 -0.55
C ASP A 39 18.83 20.31 -1.05
N TRP A 40 19.84 19.65 -0.44
CA TRP A 40 21.24 19.77 -0.83
C TRP A 40 21.68 18.73 -1.86
N TRP A 41 21.23 17.46 -1.68
CA TRP A 41 21.60 16.32 -2.53
C TRP A 41 20.34 15.52 -2.87
N PRO A 42 19.55 15.95 -3.86
CA PRO A 42 18.24 15.37 -4.16
C PRO A 42 18.29 13.90 -4.60
N ASN A 43 19.45 13.44 -5.09
CA ASN A 43 19.65 12.07 -5.57
C ASN A 43 20.17 11.11 -4.51
N GLN A 44 20.09 11.46 -3.22
CA GLN A 44 20.46 10.53 -2.15
C GLN A 44 19.45 9.40 -1.99
N LEU A 45 19.97 8.21 -1.63
CA LEU A 45 19.16 7.05 -1.28
C LEU A 45 18.20 7.37 -0.12
N LYS A 46 16.93 7.04 -0.27
CA LYS A 46 15.85 7.38 0.68
C LYS A 46 15.84 6.43 1.91
N LEU A 47 16.88 6.43 2.72
CA LEU A 47 16.95 5.57 3.92
C LEU A 47 15.99 6.00 5.05
N ASN A 48 15.46 7.22 5.00
CA ASN A 48 14.48 7.71 5.96
C ASN A 48 13.20 6.86 6.00
N ILE A 49 12.82 6.23 4.89
CA ILE A 49 11.64 5.35 4.85
C ILE A 49 11.77 4.11 5.75
N LEU A 50 13.00 3.72 6.10
CA LEU A 50 13.26 2.62 7.05
C LEU A 50 13.10 3.04 8.52
N ARG A 51 12.73 4.29 8.78
CA ARG A 51 12.55 4.86 10.13
C ARG A 51 11.14 5.35 10.37
N GLN A 52 10.24 5.17 9.41
CA GLN A 52 8.85 5.56 9.55
C GLN A 52 8.17 4.74 10.66
N ASN A 53 7.21 5.39 11.33
CA ASN A 53 6.38 4.76 12.36
C ASN A 53 7.19 4.12 13.50
N THR A 54 8.33 4.72 13.85
CA THR A 54 9.13 4.23 14.96
C THR A 54 8.45 4.53 16.31
N SER A 55 8.85 3.80 17.36
CA SER A 55 8.36 4.06 18.72
C SER A 55 8.68 5.45 19.24
N LYS A 56 9.57 6.21 18.58
CA LYS A 56 9.92 7.59 18.96
C LYS A 56 8.91 8.62 18.46
N SER A 57 8.26 8.35 17.32
CA SER A 57 7.21 9.20 16.75
C SER A 57 5.81 8.79 17.20
N ASN A 58 5.65 7.60 17.79
CA ASN A 58 4.38 7.11 18.30
C ASN A 58 4.05 7.77 19.65
N PRO A 59 2.93 8.54 19.77
CA PRO A 59 2.53 9.19 21.01
C PRO A 59 1.87 8.26 22.03
N MET A 60 1.62 7.00 21.65
CA MET A 60 0.94 6.05 22.52
C MET A 60 1.92 5.44 23.52
N ASP A 61 1.39 5.02 24.69
CA ASP A 61 2.17 4.38 25.74
C ASP A 61 2.86 3.09 25.28
N LYS A 62 4.01 2.78 25.89
CA LYS A 62 4.67 1.48 25.69
C LYS A 62 3.73 0.35 26.08
N GLY A 63 3.43 -0.54 25.16
CA GLY A 63 2.51 -1.66 25.39
C GLY A 63 1.05 -1.35 25.04
N PHE A 64 0.76 -0.15 24.50
CA PHE A 64 -0.51 0.08 23.84
C PHE A 64 -0.70 -0.96 22.73
N ASN A 65 -1.90 -1.55 22.67
CA ASN A 65 -2.28 -2.51 21.64
C ASN A 65 -3.69 -2.17 21.19
N TYR A 66 -3.80 -1.67 19.98
CA TYR A 66 -5.07 -1.20 19.44
C TYR A 66 -6.12 -2.32 19.37
N ALA A 67 -5.75 -3.54 19.00
CA ALA A 67 -6.67 -4.65 18.94
C ALA A 67 -7.32 -4.93 20.31
N LYS A 68 -6.52 -4.88 21.39
CA LYS A 68 -7.04 -5.05 22.77
C LYS A 68 -7.94 -3.89 23.19
N GLU A 69 -7.71 -2.69 22.70
CA GLU A 69 -8.58 -1.54 22.98
C GLU A 69 -9.87 -1.60 22.15
N PHE A 70 -9.79 -1.94 20.87
CA PHE A 70 -10.96 -2.05 20.00
C PHE A 70 -11.97 -3.11 20.49
N ILE A 71 -11.51 -4.26 21.01
CA ILE A 71 -12.40 -5.30 21.53
C ILE A 71 -13.26 -4.79 22.71
N LYS A 72 -12.83 -3.73 23.42
CA LYS A 72 -13.60 -3.11 24.51
C LYS A 72 -14.63 -2.09 23.99
N LEU A 73 -14.69 -1.86 22.68
CA LEU A 73 -15.59 -0.88 22.08
C LEU A 73 -17.00 -1.43 21.96
N ASP A 74 -17.99 -0.65 22.35
CA ASP A 74 -19.39 -0.90 22.01
C ASP A 74 -19.64 -0.40 20.57
N LEU A 75 -19.46 -1.28 19.60
CA LEU A 75 -19.62 -0.95 18.18
C LEU A 75 -21.05 -0.48 17.85
N LYS A 76 -22.08 -1.02 18.55
CA LYS A 76 -23.47 -0.60 18.35
C LYS A 76 -23.70 0.83 18.81
N ALA A 77 -23.07 1.23 19.92
CA ALA A 77 -23.15 2.62 20.39
C ALA A 77 -22.46 3.58 19.42
N VAL A 78 -21.29 3.19 18.85
CA VAL A 78 -20.62 3.98 17.82
C VAL A 78 -21.49 4.16 16.58
N LYS A 79 -22.07 3.06 16.09
CA LYS A 79 -22.97 3.09 14.91
C LYS A 79 -24.19 3.96 15.17
N LYS A 80 -24.75 3.91 16.39
CA LYS A 80 -25.86 4.80 16.76
C LYS A 80 -25.44 6.26 16.67
N ASP A 81 -24.32 6.64 17.26
CA ASP A 81 -23.82 8.03 17.17
C ASP A 81 -23.57 8.44 15.72
N LEU A 82 -23.05 7.55 14.87
CA LEU A 82 -22.88 7.81 13.45
C LEU A 82 -24.20 7.98 12.70
N TYR A 83 -25.21 7.16 13.00
CA TYR A 83 -26.55 7.31 12.41
C TYR A 83 -27.22 8.62 12.85
N ASP A 84 -27.08 9.00 14.12
CA ASP A 84 -27.58 10.27 14.61
C ASP A 84 -26.92 11.45 13.89
N LEU A 85 -25.59 11.38 13.66
CA LEU A 85 -24.82 12.39 12.94
C LEU A 85 -25.24 12.54 11.47
N MET A 86 -25.70 11.48 10.80
CA MET A 86 -26.05 11.54 9.36
C MET A 86 -27.04 12.64 9.03
N THR A 87 -27.97 12.95 9.96
CA THR A 87 -29.02 13.94 9.76
C THR A 87 -28.91 15.14 10.71
N ASP A 88 -27.88 15.22 11.54
CA ASP A 88 -27.59 16.36 12.42
C ASP A 88 -26.78 17.43 11.67
N SER A 89 -27.47 18.18 10.79
CA SER A 89 -26.84 19.17 9.91
C SER A 89 -26.27 20.34 10.71
N GLN A 90 -24.98 20.61 10.52
CA GLN A 90 -24.25 21.65 11.23
C GLN A 90 -24.24 22.97 10.45
N ASP A 91 -24.48 24.12 11.11
CA ASP A 91 -24.53 25.42 10.46
C ASP A 91 -23.22 25.80 9.75
N TRP A 92 -22.09 25.38 10.27
CA TRP A 92 -20.78 25.70 9.70
C TRP A 92 -20.44 24.85 8.45
N TRP A 93 -21.09 23.70 8.26
CA TRP A 93 -21.03 22.84 7.08
C TRP A 93 -22.33 22.05 6.95
N PRO A 94 -23.38 22.66 6.39
CA PRO A 94 -24.68 22.00 6.29
C PRO A 94 -24.68 20.82 5.33
N ALA A 95 -25.50 19.81 5.66
CA ALA A 95 -25.62 18.58 4.90
C ALA A 95 -26.43 18.79 3.62
N ASP A 96 -25.88 18.37 2.47
CA ASP A 96 -26.62 18.29 1.23
C ASP A 96 -27.85 17.39 1.39
N TYR A 97 -29.00 17.85 0.95
CA TYR A 97 -30.26 17.13 1.09
C TYR A 97 -30.62 16.78 2.55
N GLY A 98 -30.00 17.44 3.52
CA GLY A 98 -30.16 17.15 4.94
C GLY A 98 -29.51 15.84 5.41
N HIS A 99 -28.57 15.27 4.65
CA HIS A 99 -27.96 13.99 5.00
C HIS A 99 -26.45 13.93 4.62
N TYR A 100 -25.57 13.70 5.60
CA TYR A 100 -24.13 13.61 5.39
C TYR A 100 -23.65 12.30 4.74
N GLY A 101 -24.52 11.32 4.56
CA GLY A 101 -24.15 10.00 4.04
C GLY A 101 -23.31 10.02 2.78
N PRO A 102 -23.70 10.73 1.69
CA PRO A 102 -22.89 10.81 0.48
C PRO A 102 -21.48 11.37 0.74
N PHE A 103 -21.35 12.33 1.64
CA PHE A 103 -20.09 12.92 2.02
C PHE A 103 -19.16 11.96 2.76
N PHE A 104 -19.70 11.12 3.66
CA PHE A 104 -18.94 10.11 4.36
C PHE A 104 -18.60 8.90 3.47
N ILE A 105 -19.46 8.53 2.50
CA ILE A 105 -19.12 7.53 1.47
C ILE A 105 -17.90 8.00 0.69
N ARG A 106 -17.90 9.25 0.20
CA ARG A 106 -16.77 9.82 -0.52
C ARG A 106 -15.50 9.84 0.33
N MET A 107 -15.57 10.21 1.60
CA MET A 107 -14.42 10.20 2.50
C MET A 107 -13.84 8.78 2.67
N ALA A 108 -14.68 7.79 2.92
CA ALA A 108 -14.26 6.40 3.09
C ALA A 108 -13.67 5.83 1.79
N TRP A 109 -14.30 6.11 0.65
CA TRP A 109 -13.78 5.73 -0.67
C TRP A 109 -12.40 6.33 -0.92
N HIS A 110 -12.22 7.64 -0.69
CA HIS A 110 -10.96 8.34 -0.90
C HIS A 110 -9.89 7.98 0.14
N SER A 111 -10.26 7.42 1.28
CA SER A 111 -9.32 6.79 2.22
C SER A 111 -8.83 5.44 1.67
N ALA A 112 -9.73 4.61 1.14
CA ALA A 112 -9.44 3.26 0.67
C ALA A 112 -8.86 3.21 -0.76
N GLY A 113 -9.31 4.09 -1.65
CA GLY A 113 -8.97 4.09 -3.08
C GLY A 113 -7.53 4.48 -3.41
N THR A 114 -6.71 4.76 -2.42
CA THR A 114 -5.27 4.97 -2.56
C THR A 114 -4.46 3.66 -2.57
N TYR A 115 -5.11 2.52 -2.31
CA TYR A 115 -4.45 1.22 -2.33
C TYR A 115 -3.89 0.87 -3.71
N ARG A 116 -2.68 0.33 -3.75
CA ARG A 116 -2.05 -0.16 -4.97
C ARG A 116 -1.55 -1.61 -4.79
N ILE A 117 -2.04 -2.49 -5.66
CA ILE A 117 -1.76 -3.93 -5.57
C ILE A 117 -0.28 -4.27 -5.81
N ALA A 118 0.44 -3.42 -6.56
CA ALA A 118 1.83 -3.70 -6.95
C ALA A 118 2.79 -3.79 -5.76
N ASP A 119 2.57 -2.99 -4.70
CA ASP A 119 3.40 -3.00 -3.49
C ASP A 119 2.58 -2.97 -2.18
N GLY A 120 1.24 -2.98 -2.28
CA GLY A 120 0.33 -3.03 -1.13
C GLY A 120 0.23 -1.73 -0.33
N ARG A 121 0.86 -0.65 -0.77
CA ARG A 121 0.82 0.65 -0.09
C ARG A 121 -0.46 1.41 -0.38
N GLY A 122 -0.71 2.47 0.37
CA GLY A 122 -1.98 3.19 0.35
C GLY A 122 -3.08 2.43 1.08
N GLY A 123 -4.33 2.80 0.80
CA GLY A 123 -5.50 2.19 1.41
C GLY A 123 -5.92 2.83 2.72
N SER A 124 -6.86 2.17 3.38
CA SER A 124 -7.53 2.69 4.58
C SER A 124 -6.87 2.27 5.89
N GLY A 125 -5.87 1.39 5.83
CA GLY A 125 -5.35 0.64 6.98
C GLY A 125 -4.65 1.47 8.05
N SER A 126 -4.30 2.72 7.77
CA SER A 126 -3.47 3.56 8.65
C SER A 126 -4.06 4.93 8.99
N GLY A 127 -5.17 5.33 8.34
CA GLY A 127 -5.75 6.66 8.49
C GLY A 127 -4.90 7.78 7.89
N SER A 128 -4.12 7.48 6.87
CA SER A 128 -3.16 8.38 6.21
C SER A 128 -3.81 9.60 5.55
N GLN A 129 -5.13 9.58 5.24
CA GLN A 129 -5.86 10.73 4.71
C GLN A 129 -5.81 11.98 5.62
N ARG A 130 -5.43 11.82 6.89
CA ARG A 130 -5.26 12.95 7.83
C ARG A 130 -4.04 13.81 7.55
N PHE A 131 -3.05 13.28 6.83
CA PHE A 131 -1.74 13.89 6.63
C PHE A 131 -1.57 14.47 5.23
N ALA A 132 -0.77 15.55 5.15
CA ALA A 132 -0.27 15.98 3.87
C ALA A 132 0.64 14.89 3.25
N PRO A 133 0.64 14.72 1.92
CA PRO A 133 -0.08 15.53 0.94
C PRO A 133 -1.55 15.10 0.74
N LEU A 134 -1.94 13.91 1.19
CA LEU A 134 -3.25 13.31 0.91
C LEU A 134 -4.42 14.20 1.34
N ASN A 135 -4.33 14.81 2.53
CA ASN A 135 -5.38 15.71 3.03
C ASN A 135 -5.58 16.97 2.16
N SER A 136 -4.64 17.25 1.26
CA SER A 136 -4.59 18.49 0.47
C SER A 136 -4.64 18.26 -1.03
N TRP A 137 -4.78 17.02 -1.47
CA TRP A 137 -4.98 16.74 -2.88
C TRP A 137 -6.28 17.34 -3.41
N PRO A 138 -6.32 17.85 -4.65
CA PRO A 138 -7.53 18.44 -5.25
C PRO A 138 -8.72 17.49 -5.19
N ASP A 139 -8.49 16.19 -5.40
CA ASP A 139 -9.55 15.18 -5.37
C ASP A 139 -10.15 14.96 -3.96
N ASN A 140 -9.43 15.36 -2.92
CA ASN A 140 -9.88 15.34 -1.53
C ASN A 140 -10.52 16.67 -1.08
N GLY A 141 -10.90 17.53 -2.03
CA GLY A 141 -11.54 18.83 -1.75
C GLY A 141 -12.69 18.70 -0.75
N ASN A 142 -12.64 19.51 0.31
CA ASN A 142 -13.60 19.56 1.42
C ASN A 142 -13.69 18.32 2.34
N LEU A 143 -12.91 17.24 2.13
CA LEU A 143 -12.91 16.07 3.05
C LEU A 143 -12.30 16.37 4.43
N ASP A 144 -11.59 17.46 4.59
CA ASP A 144 -11.22 18.02 5.90
C ASP A 144 -12.45 18.27 6.78
N LYS A 145 -13.56 18.79 6.19
CA LYS A 145 -14.82 18.99 6.91
C LYS A 145 -15.48 17.68 7.31
N ALA A 146 -15.42 16.65 6.46
CA ALA A 146 -15.93 15.31 6.79
C ALA A 146 -15.24 14.74 8.04
N ARG A 147 -13.90 14.86 8.12
CA ARG A 147 -13.16 14.43 9.30
C ARG A 147 -13.50 15.26 10.54
N LEU A 148 -13.70 16.57 10.39
CA LEU A 148 -14.08 17.44 11.51
C LEU A 148 -15.48 17.14 12.05
N LEU A 149 -16.44 16.78 11.19
CA LEU A 149 -17.76 16.29 11.61
C LEU A 149 -17.68 15.03 12.47
N LEU A 150 -16.71 14.17 12.22
CA LEU A 150 -16.47 12.94 13.00
C LEU A 150 -15.72 13.18 14.33
N TRP A 151 -15.10 14.36 14.53
CA TRP A 151 -14.28 14.61 15.71
C TRP A 151 -15.01 14.40 17.05
N PRO A 152 -16.26 14.83 17.26
CA PRO A 152 -16.96 14.55 18.51
C PRO A 152 -17.10 13.07 18.82
N ILE A 153 -17.30 12.23 17.81
CA ILE A 153 -17.36 10.75 17.96
C ILE A 153 -15.98 10.21 18.30
N LYS A 154 -14.95 10.62 17.55
CA LYS A 154 -13.56 10.23 17.84
C LYS A 154 -13.16 10.59 19.27
N GLN A 155 -13.49 11.79 19.70
CA GLN A 155 -13.22 12.28 21.06
C GLN A 155 -13.95 11.44 22.13
N LYS A 156 -15.20 11.06 21.89
CA LYS A 156 -16.01 10.25 22.81
C LYS A 156 -15.43 8.84 23.01
N TYR A 157 -14.96 8.19 21.95
CA TYR A 157 -14.48 6.81 22.04
C TYR A 157 -12.94 6.70 22.21
N GLY A 158 -12.20 7.78 21.97
CA GLY A 158 -10.78 7.91 22.26
C GLY A 158 -9.93 6.82 21.60
N ASN A 159 -9.07 6.20 22.39
CA ASN A 159 -8.10 5.19 21.92
C ASN A 159 -8.72 3.84 21.54
N LYS A 160 -10.00 3.61 21.85
CA LYS A 160 -10.71 2.39 21.45
C LYS A 160 -11.13 2.40 19.98
N LEU A 161 -11.12 3.55 19.33
CA LEU A 161 -11.55 3.73 17.96
C LEU A 161 -10.51 4.58 17.22
N SER A 162 -9.75 3.99 16.30
CA SER A 162 -8.82 4.69 15.45
C SER A 162 -9.55 5.61 14.46
N TRP A 163 -8.85 6.60 13.91
CA TRP A 163 -9.35 7.35 12.78
C TRP A 163 -9.54 6.49 11.53
N ALA A 164 -8.63 5.55 11.32
CA ALA A 164 -8.71 4.60 10.21
C ALA A 164 -10.02 3.80 10.24
N ASP A 165 -10.34 3.18 11.37
CA ASP A 165 -11.60 2.44 11.54
C ASP A 165 -12.83 3.35 11.52
N LEU A 166 -12.77 4.53 12.14
CA LEU A 166 -13.88 5.47 12.18
C LEU A 166 -14.29 5.97 10.78
N MET A 167 -13.32 6.31 9.93
CA MET A 167 -13.61 6.79 8.57
C MET A 167 -14.32 5.72 7.72
N ILE A 168 -13.88 4.46 7.82
CA ILE A 168 -14.51 3.35 7.09
C ILE A 168 -15.87 3.01 7.68
N LEU A 169 -15.98 2.95 8.99
CA LEU A 169 -17.26 2.68 9.66
C LEU A 169 -18.31 3.77 9.34
N ALA A 170 -17.89 5.03 9.25
CA ALA A 170 -18.77 6.13 8.85
C ALA A 170 -19.30 5.93 7.42
N GLY A 171 -18.45 5.46 6.48
CA GLY A 171 -18.88 5.11 5.13
C GLY A 171 -19.90 3.95 5.11
N ASN A 172 -19.70 2.92 5.92
CA ASN A 172 -20.64 1.81 6.05
C ASN A 172 -21.99 2.29 6.62
N CYS A 173 -21.95 3.00 7.75
CA CYS A 173 -23.17 3.56 8.36
C CYS A 173 -23.92 4.51 7.41
N ALA A 174 -23.20 5.24 6.57
CA ALA A 174 -23.79 6.09 5.55
C ALA A 174 -24.59 5.28 4.53
N ILE A 175 -24.00 4.24 3.95
CA ILE A 175 -24.67 3.34 3.00
C ILE A 175 -25.90 2.68 3.64
N GLU A 176 -25.74 2.18 4.86
CA GLU A 176 -26.83 1.51 5.60
C GLU A 176 -27.98 2.46 5.93
N SER A 177 -27.67 3.70 6.33
CA SER A 177 -28.68 4.72 6.66
C SER A 177 -29.51 5.17 5.45
N MET A 178 -28.97 4.98 4.25
CA MET A 178 -29.64 5.27 2.99
C MET A 178 -30.26 4.04 2.32
N GLY A 179 -30.33 2.91 3.03
CA GLY A 179 -31.16 1.77 2.69
C GLY A 179 -30.49 0.54 2.10
N LEU A 180 -29.14 0.49 2.00
CA LEU A 180 -28.43 -0.71 1.56
C LEU A 180 -27.66 -1.34 2.73
N PRO A 181 -27.98 -2.59 3.13
CA PRO A 181 -27.13 -3.35 4.04
C PRO A 181 -25.73 -3.57 3.42
N THR A 182 -24.68 -3.25 4.17
CA THR A 182 -23.28 -3.55 3.75
C THR A 182 -22.98 -5.05 3.92
N PHE A 183 -21.92 -5.54 3.26
CA PHE A 183 -21.48 -6.93 3.40
C PHE A 183 -20.94 -7.22 4.80
N GLY A 184 -20.43 -6.21 5.50
CA GLY A 184 -19.94 -6.27 6.86
C GLY A 184 -18.91 -5.20 7.17
N PHE A 185 -18.33 -5.28 8.36
CA PHE A 185 -17.27 -4.41 8.82
C PHE A 185 -16.27 -5.18 9.70
N ALA A 186 -15.00 -4.98 9.45
CA ALA A 186 -13.94 -5.38 10.36
C ALA A 186 -13.17 -4.16 10.85
N GLY A 187 -12.98 -4.04 12.16
CA GLY A 187 -12.03 -3.12 12.76
C GLY A 187 -10.65 -3.76 12.88
N GLY A 188 -9.69 -3.00 13.39
CA GLY A 188 -8.30 -3.45 13.58
C GLY A 188 -7.28 -2.62 12.82
N ARG A 189 -7.68 -1.53 12.18
CA ARG A 189 -6.79 -0.57 11.51
C ARG A 189 -6.17 0.35 12.56
N GLU A 190 -4.86 0.22 12.76
CA GLU A 190 -4.14 1.07 13.69
C GLU A 190 -3.74 2.39 13.04
N ASP A 191 -3.90 3.51 13.77
CA ASP A 191 -3.50 4.83 13.29
C ASP A 191 -1.97 4.96 13.21
N ILE A 192 -1.48 5.59 12.14
CA ILE A 192 -0.11 6.14 12.07
C ILE A 192 -0.09 7.59 12.55
N TRP A 193 1.12 8.10 12.86
CA TRP A 193 1.34 9.41 13.47
C TRP A 193 2.22 10.35 12.64
N GLU A 194 2.56 9.92 11.43
CA GLU A 194 3.35 10.68 10.47
C GLU A 194 2.96 10.31 9.04
N PRO A 195 3.21 11.17 8.04
CA PRO A 195 2.93 10.87 6.63
C PRO A 195 3.71 9.65 6.15
N GLU A 196 3.08 8.80 5.36
CA GLU A 196 3.77 7.70 4.68
C GLU A 196 4.62 8.23 3.52
N GLU A 197 5.83 7.68 3.36
CA GLU A 197 6.71 7.88 2.23
C GLU A 197 7.19 6.55 1.67
N ASP A 198 7.57 6.55 0.39
CA ASP A 198 8.22 5.42 -0.27
C ASP A 198 9.32 5.90 -1.24
N ILE A 199 9.98 4.99 -1.93
CA ILE A 199 11.03 5.36 -2.89
C ILE A 199 10.48 6.06 -4.14
N TYR A 200 9.19 5.92 -4.40
CA TYR A 200 8.51 6.42 -5.61
C TYR A 200 7.90 7.81 -5.41
N TRP A 201 7.79 8.31 -4.16
CA TRP A 201 7.33 9.67 -3.91
C TRP A 201 8.25 10.67 -4.61
N GLY A 202 7.67 11.33 -5.62
CA GLY A 202 8.30 12.42 -6.36
C GLY A 202 7.75 13.78 -5.97
N ASN A 203 8.07 14.77 -6.78
CA ASN A 203 7.47 16.10 -6.68
C ASN A 203 6.03 16.03 -7.17
N GLU A 204 5.04 16.32 -6.30
CA GLU A 204 3.62 16.24 -6.64
C GLU A 204 3.23 17.15 -7.80
N THR A 205 3.88 18.31 -7.96
CA THR A 205 3.63 19.19 -9.08
C THR A 205 3.94 18.56 -10.44
N GLU A 206 4.75 17.51 -10.47
CA GLU A 206 5.07 16.73 -11.67
C GLU A 206 4.13 15.54 -11.86
N TRP A 207 3.47 15.06 -10.81
CA TRP A 207 2.65 13.86 -10.80
C TRP A 207 1.14 14.11 -10.85
N LEU A 208 0.69 15.33 -10.64
CA LEU A 208 -0.74 15.66 -10.69
C LEU A 208 -1.32 15.56 -12.10
N GLY A 209 -2.52 15.02 -12.17
CA GLY A 209 -3.29 14.91 -13.41
C GLY A 209 -2.66 13.96 -14.43
N ASP A 210 -2.86 14.25 -15.69
CA ASP A 210 -2.47 13.38 -16.81
C ASP A 210 -0.96 13.34 -17.11
N LYS A 211 -0.14 14.14 -16.45
CA LYS A 211 1.33 14.16 -16.60
C LYS A 211 2.00 12.84 -16.20
N ARG A 212 1.32 12.02 -15.42
CA ARG A 212 1.76 10.69 -14.95
C ARG A 212 1.85 9.64 -16.04
N TYR A 213 1.14 9.82 -17.15
CA TYR A 213 1.13 8.89 -18.26
C TYR A 213 2.27 9.17 -19.25
N THR A 214 2.86 8.12 -19.81
CA THR A 214 3.84 8.17 -20.90
C THR A 214 3.28 7.45 -22.13
N GLY A 215 3.85 7.73 -23.32
CA GLY A 215 3.44 7.09 -24.57
C GLY A 215 1.93 7.18 -24.83
N ASP A 216 1.32 6.07 -25.14
CA ASP A 216 -0.14 5.93 -25.36
C ASP A 216 -0.90 5.72 -24.04
N ARG A 217 -0.63 6.51 -23.00
CA ARG A 217 -1.18 6.46 -21.66
C ARG A 217 -0.74 5.23 -20.86
N GLU A 218 0.55 4.92 -20.93
CA GLU A 218 1.17 3.93 -20.07
C GLU A 218 1.47 4.55 -18.69
N LEU A 219 1.11 3.84 -17.63
CA LEU A 219 1.38 4.23 -16.26
C LEU A 219 2.44 3.32 -15.66
N GLU A 220 3.56 3.90 -15.20
CA GLU A 220 4.65 3.15 -14.58
C GLU A 220 4.20 2.43 -13.30
N ASN A 221 4.66 1.19 -13.11
CA ASN A 221 4.49 0.47 -11.85
C ASN A 221 5.54 0.93 -10.82
N PRO A 222 5.20 1.12 -9.54
CA PRO A 222 3.90 0.77 -8.91
C PRO A 222 2.90 1.93 -8.88
N LEU A 223 3.09 2.99 -9.67
CA LEU A 223 2.24 4.17 -9.62
C LEU A 223 0.75 3.80 -9.59
N GLY A 224 0.03 4.46 -8.74
CA GLY A 224 -1.40 4.29 -8.51
C GLY A 224 -2.04 5.62 -8.19
N ALA A 225 -3.31 5.61 -7.77
CA ALA A 225 -4.05 6.81 -7.42
C ALA A 225 -3.32 7.72 -6.43
N VAL A 226 -2.63 7.11 -5.46
CA VAL A 226 -1.95 7.83 -4.38
C VAL A 226 -0.91 8.85 -4.84
N GLN A 227 -0.27 8.61 -5.98
CA GLN A 227 0.76 9.51 -6.52
C GLN A 227 0.25 10.44 -7.62
N MET A 228 -1.04 10.48 -7.84
CA MET A 228 -1.64 11.14 -8.99
C MET A 228 -2.52 12.35 -8.62
N GLY A 229 -2.75 12.56 -7.34
CA GLY A 229 -3.69 13.57 -6.84
C GLY A 229 -5.15 13.31 -7.23
N LEU A 230 -5.42 12.21 -7.92
CA LEU A 230 -6.73 11.71 -8.28
C LEU A 230 -6.87 10.28 -7.77
N ILE A 231 -7.93 10.00 -7.04
CA ILE A 231 -8.19 8.66 -6.47
C ILE A 231 -8.66 7.67 -7.55
N TYR A 232 -9.16 8.19 -8.64
CA TYR A 232 -9.59 7.44 -9.82
C TYR A 232 -9.21 8.22 -11.08
N VAL A 233 -10.06 8.35 -12.07
CA VAL A 233 -9.76 8.99 -13.34
C VAL A 233 -10.33 10.41 -13.43
N ASN A 234 -9.84 11.18 -14.39
CA ASN A 234 -10.38 12.50 -14.68
C ASN A 234 -11.85 12.37 -15.13
N PRO A 235 -12.83 12.93 -14.38
CA PRO A 235 -14.25 12.78 -14.69
C PRO A 235 -14.66 13.45 -15.99
N GLU A 236 -13.88 14.43 -16.48
CA GLU A 236 -14.09 15.08 -17.77
C GLU A 236 -13.58 14.24 -18.96
N GLY A 237 -12.88 13.13 -18.70
CA GLY A 237 -12.17 12.31 -19.66
C GLY A 237 -10.66 12.57 -19.69
N PRO A 238 -9.88 11.73 -20.39
CA PRO A 238 -8.43 11.84 -20.46
C PRO A 238 -7.97 13.23 -20.96
N ASN A 239 -7.11 13.88 -20.18
CA ASN A 239 -6.64 15.26 -20.40
C ASN A 239 -7.79 16.31 -20.50
N GLY A 240 -8.92 16.05 -19.83
CA GLY A 240 -10.12 16.90 -19.93
C GLY A 240 -10.85 16.78 -21.27
N ASN A 241 -10.54 15.77 -22.09
CA ASN A 241 -11.21 15.51 -23.35
C ASN A 241 -12.38 14.54 -23.13
N PRO A 242 -13.64 14.92 -23.45
CA PRO A 242 -14.81 14.14 -23.11
C PRO A 242 -15.05 12.95 -24.07
N ASP A 243 -14.12 11.98 -24.05
CA ASP A 243 -14.17 10.75 -24.83
C ASP A 243 -14.43 9.55 -23.89
N PRO A 244 -15.68 9.01 -23.85
CA PRO A 244 -16.02 7.90 -22.96
C PRO A 244 -15.22 6.61 -23.19
N LEU A 245 -14.85 6.30 -24.44
CA LEU A 245 -14.10 5.06 -24.74
C LEU A 245 -12.65 5.16 -24.26
N LYS A 246 -12.03 6.31 -24.37
CA LYS A 246 -10.71 6.55 -23.79
C LYS A 246 -10.76 6.61 -22.28
N SER A 247 -11.82 7.17 -21.71
CA SER A 247 -12.03 7.17 -20.26
C SER A 247 -12.15 5.73 -19.72
N ALA A 248 -12.79 4.82 -20.45
CA ALA A 248 -12.89 3.41 -20.06
C ALA A 248 -11.52 2.73 -19.92
N ILE A 249 -10.54 3.09 -20.75
CA ILE A 249 -9.16 2.57 -20.66
C ILE A 249 -8.53 3.00 -19.35
N ASP A 250 -8.61 4.30 -19.03
CA ASP A 250 -8.06 4.84 -17.78
C ASP A 250 -8.75 4.26 -16.54
N ILE A 251 -10.09 4.10 -16.59
CA ILE A 251 -10.86 3.47 -15.51
C ILE A 251 -10.35 2.06 -15.24
N ARG A 252 -10.24 1.24 -16.28
CA ARG A 252 -9.80 -0.16 -16.16
C ARG A 252 -8.39 -0.26 -15.59
N GLU A 253 -7.47 0.54 -16.08
CA GLU A 253 -6.10 0.59 -15.58
C GLU A 253 -6.05 1.00 -14.10
N THR A 254 -6.74 2.07 -13.73
CA THR A 254 -6.75 2.59 -12.35
C THR A 254 -7.40 1.62 -11.37
N PHE A 255 -8.56 1.05 -11.71
CA PHE A 255 -9.25 0.11 -10.83
C PHE A 255 -8.50 -1.24 -10.72
N ALA A 256 -7.90 -1.74 -11.81
CA ALA A 256 -7.05 -2.92 -11.75
C ALA A 256 -5.86 -2.73 -10.78
N ARG A 257 -5.29 -1.53 -10.71
CA ARG A 257 -4.23 -1.19 -9.74
C ARG A 257 -4.71 -1.18 -8.29
N MET A 258 -5.99 -1.01 -8.06
CA MET A 258 -6.63 -1.18 -6.74
C MET A 258 -7.08 -2.63 -6.47
N ALA A 259 -6.75 -3.58 -7.36
CA ALA A 259 -7.21 -4.97 -7.33
C ALA A 259 -8.72 -5.15 -7.58
N ILE A 260 -9.34 -4.23 -8.31
CA ILE A 260 -10.78 -4.22 -8.64
C ILE A 260 -10.94 -4.61 -10.12
N ASN A 261 -11.73 -5.62 -10.39
CA ASN A 261 -12.02 -6.08 -11.76
C ASN A 261 -13.16 -5.29 -12.41
N ASP A 262 -13.46 -5.57 -13.70
CA ASP A 262 -14.48 -4.82 -14.46
C ASP A 262 -15.89 -4.92 -13.86
N TYR A 263 -16.27 -6.09 -13.33
CA TYR A 263 -17.57 -6.31 -12.69
C TYR A 263 -17.69 -5.50 -11.38
N GLU A 264 -16.66 -5.57 -10.55
CA GLU A 264 -16.54 -4.78 -9.31
C GLU A 264 -16.47 -3.27 -9.61
N THR A 265 -15.79 -2.87 -10.70
CA THR A 265 -15.67 -1.46 -11.13
C THR A 265 -17.03 -0.88 -11.45
N VAL A 266 -17.83 -1.55 -12.29
CA VAL A 266 -19.20 -1.09 -12.63
C VAL A 266 -20.06 -1.03 -11.37
N ALA A 267 -20.00 -2.04 -10.51
CA ALA A 267 -20.73 -2.07 -9.25
C ALA A 267 -20.36 -0.88 -8.34
N LEU A 268 -19.07 -0.61 -8.19
CA LEU A 268 -18.57 0.48 -7.33
C LEU A 268 -18.93 1.85 -7.86
N VAL A 269 -18.71 2.12 -9.15
CA VAL A 269 -19.02 3.42 -9.74
C VAL A 269 -20.54 3.68 -9.68
N ALA A 270 -21.35 2.75 -10.14
CA ALA A 270 -22.80 2.88 -10.14
C ALA A 270 -23.38 2.98 -8.72
N GLY A 271 -22.87 2.15 -7.80
CA GLY A 271 -23.30 2.17 -6.40
C GLY A 271 -22.93 3.46 -5.68
N GLY A 272 -21.70 3.96 -5.90
CA GLY A 272 -21.24 5.24 -5.34
C GLY A 272 -22.02 6.43 -5.90
N HIS A 273 -22.21 6.47 -7.22
CA HIS A 273 -22.93 7.55 -7.90
C HIS A 273 -24.47 7.45 -7.75
N THR A 274 -25.00 6.40 -7.12
CA THR A 274 -26.40 6.37 -6.66
C THR A 274 -26.65 7.50 -5.63
N PHE A 275 -25.62 7.92 -4.91
CA PHE A 275 -25.70 8.86 -3.80
C PHE A 275 -25.07 10.23 -4.12
N GLY A 276 -25.68 11.29 -3.58
CA GLY A 276 -25.12 12.63 -3.54
C GLY A 276 -25.13 13.37 -4.88
N LYS A 277 -24.24 14.34 -4.94
CA LYS A 277 -24.01 15.20 -6.11
C LYS A 277 -22.55 15.62 -6.22
N ALA A 278 -22.15 16.03 -7.41
CA ALA A 278 -20.93 16.80 -7.62
C ALA A 278 -21.20 18.30 -7.45
N HIS A 279 -20.16 19.07 -7.07
CA HIS A 279 -20.23 20.49 -6.78
C HIS A 279 -19.31 21.29 -7.68
N GLY A 280 -19.89 22.14 -8.49
CA GLY A 280 -19.21 23.01 -9.45
C GLY A 280 -20.00 24.30 -9.70
N ALA A 281 -20.50 24.91 -8.62
CA ALA A 281 -21.37 26.08 -8.67
C ALA A 281 -20.75 27.30 -9.35
N ALA A 282 -19.41 27.43 -9.33
CA ALA A 282 -18.67 28.52 -9.97
C ALA A 282 -17.19 28.13 -10.20
N ASP A 283 -16.42 29.01 -10.85
CA ASP A 283 -15.01 28.84 -11.14
C ASP A 283 -14.17 28.70 -9.85
N PRO A 284 -13.55 27.54 -9.59
CA PRO A 284 -12.74 27.29 -8.40
C PRO A 284 -11.52 28.22 -8.31
N ASN A 285 -10.92 28.59 -9.42
CA ASN A 285 -9.73 29.47 -9.44
C ASN A 285 -10.05 30.88 -8.89
N LYS A 286 -11.31 31.28 -8.95
CA LYS A 286 -11.74 32.59 -8.50
C LYS A 286 -12.24 32.58 -7.06
N TYR A 287 -12.87 31.51 -6.61
CA TYR A 287 -13.65 31.52 -5.39
C TYR A 287 -13.15 30.56 -4.30
N VAL A 288 -12.32 29.57 -4.64
CA VAL A 288 -11.83 28.60 -3.68
C VAL A 288 -10.43 28.97 -3.21
N GLY A 289 -10.25 29.01 -1.89
CA GLY A 289 -8.98 29.26 -1.21
C GLY A 289 -8.06 28.04 -1.27
N ARG A 290 -6.94 28.14 -0.54
CA ARG A 290 -5.91 27.11 -0.50
C ARG A 290 -6.41 25.81 0.15
N GLU A 291 -5.75 24.73 -0.20
CA GLU A 291 -5.85 23.41 0.43
C GLU A 291 -5.45 23.46 1.93
N PRO A 292 -5.79 22.45 2.76
CA PRO A 292 -5.48 22.44 4.19
C PRO A 292 -4.02 22.67 4.55
N ALA A 293 -3.07 22.07 3.79
CA ALA A 293 -1.63 22.23 4.05
C ALA A 293 -1.12 23.64 3.73
N GLY A 294 -1.79 24.37 2.82
CA GLY A 294 -1.44 25.73 2.43
C GLY A 294 -2.33 26.81 3.05
N ALA A 295 -3.35 26.42 3.82
CA ALA A 295 -4.26 27.36 4.48
C ALA A 295 -3.55 28.15 5.61
N PRO A 296 -4.01 29.39 5.92
CA PRO A 296 -3.51 30.14 7.05
C PRO A 296 -3.71 29.41 8.38
N ILE A 297 -2.84 29.68 9.35
CA ILE A 297 -2.84 28.97 10.65
C ILE A 297 -4.14 29.15 11.44
N GLU A 298 -4.79 30.29 11.28
CA GLU A 298 -6.09 30.59 11.92
C GLU A 298 -7.26 29.77 11.37
N GLU A 299 -7.12 29.15 10.20
CA GLU A 299 -8.12 28.24 9.65
C GLU A 299 -8.01 26.82 10.26
N MET A 300 -7.04 26.56 11.14
CA MET A 300 -6.91 25.33 11.94
C MET A 300 -7.01 24.05 11.13
N SER A 301 -6.28 23.97 10.02
CA SER A 301 -6.27 22.87 9.05
C SER A 301 -7.54 22.69 8.20
N MET A 302 -8.44 23.67 8.19
CA MET A 302 -9.52 23.76 7.21
C MET A 302 -9.02 24.46 5.96
N GLY A 303 -9.10 23.78 4.82
CA GLY A 303 -8.76 24.36 3.51
C GLY A 303 -9.99 24.65 2.66
N TRP A 304 -9.72 25.00 1.40
CA TRP A 304 -10.72 25.23 0.34
C TRP A 304 -11.86 26.17 0.73
N LYS A 305 -11.55 27.25 1.48
CA LYS A 305 -12.54 28.26 1.85
C LYS A 305 -13.21 28.82 0.61
N ASN A 306 -14.51 28.60 0.50
CA ASN A 306 -15.29 29.05 -0.64
C ASN A 306 -15.93 30.42 -0.35
N THR A 307 -15.72 31.38 -1.27
CA THR A 307 -16.24 32.75 -1.20
C THR A 307 -17.39 33.00 -2.16
N TYR A 308 -17.87 31.97 -2.87
CA TYR A 308 -18.99 32.07 -3.79
C TYR A 308 -20.30 32.01 -3.00
N LYS A 309 -21.03 33.10 -2.95
CA LYS A 309 -22.30 33.26 -2.22
C LYS A 309 -22.26 32.67 -0.80
N SER A 310 -23.04 31.58 -0.53
CA SER A 310 -23.01 30.90 0.78
C SER A 310 -21.76 30.04 0.98
N GLY A 311 -21.14 29.60 -0.08
CA GLY A 311 -19.98 28.70 -0.07
C GLY A 311 -20.29 27.23 0.21
N VAL A 312 -21.54 26.88 0.48
CA VAL A 312 -22.02 25.55 0.91
C VAL A 312 -23.28 25.16 0.14
N LEU A 313 -23.71 23.90 0.24
CA LEU A 313 -24.90 23.35 -0.43
C LEU A 313 -24.85 23.61 -1.95
N ASP A 314 -25.89 24.26 -2.51
CA ASP A 314 -25.97 24.56 -3.95
C ASP A 314 -24.90 25.56 -4.43
N ASP A 315 -24.20 26.24 -3.52
CA ASP A 315 -23.10 27.16 -3.83
C ASP A 315 -21.72 26.55 -3.54
N ALA A 316 -21.64 25.24 -3.20
CA ALA A 316 -20.38 24.54 -2.94
C ALA A 316 -19.58 24.32 -4.22
N ILE A 317 -18.25 24.24 -4.06
CA ILE A 317 -17.30 23.95 -5.16
C ILE A 317 -16.33 22.89 -4.68
N THR A 318 -16.20 21.77 -5.44
CA THR A 318 -15.23 20.70 -5.22
C THR A 318 -14.56 20.27 -6.52
N SER A 319 -15.27 19.45 -7.35
CA SER A 319 -14.72 18.89 -8.59
C SER A 319 -14.86 19.78 -9.83
N GLY A 320 -15.63 20.83 -9.73
CA GLY A 320 -16.01 21.66 -10.89
C GLY A 320 -17.17 21.09 -11.73
N ILE A 321 -17.55 19.84 -11.61
CA ILE A 321 -18.75 19.24 -12.19
C ILE A 321 -19.95 19.55 -11.29
N GLU A 322 -21.13 19.79 -11.85
CA GLU A 322 -22.30 20.22 -11.08
C GLU A 322 -23.53 19.35 -11.38
N GLY A 323 -24.13 18.82 -10.32
CA GLY A 323 -25.41 18.11 -10.41
C GLY A 323 -25.43 16.76 -9.71
N ALA A 324 -26.61 16.16 -9.62
CA ALA A 324 -26.85 14.81 -9.08
C ALA A 324 -26.93 13.78 -10.20
N TRP A 325 -26.55 12.55 -9.91
CA TRP A 325 -26.69 11.42 -10.84
C TRP A 325 -28.09 10.81 -10.86
N THR A 326 -28.77 10.87 -9.71
CA THR A 326 -30.08 10.24 -9.50
C THR A 326 -31.12 11.20 -8.98
N PRO A 327 -32.43 10.93 -9.16
CA PRO A 327 -33.49 11.74 -8.59
C PRO A 327 -33.57 11.67 -7.05
N ASN A 328 -33.04 10.61 -6.44
CA ASN A 328 -33.10 10.37 -4.99
C ASN A 328 -31.69 10.25 -4.39
N PRO A 329 -30.92 11.36 -4.24
CA PRO A 329 -29.51 11.32 -3.91
C PRO A 329 -29.14 10.77 -2.51
N THR A 330 -30.11 10.52 -1.65
CA THR A 330 -29.93 9.99 -0.29
C THR A 330 -30.65 8.67 -0.05
N GLN A 331 -30.96 7.94 -1.12
CA GLN A 331 -31.64 6.66 -1.04
C GLN A 331 -31.02 5.65 -1.99
N TRP A 332 -30.77 4.42 -1.52
CA TRP A 332 -30.40 3.30 -2.37
C TRP A 332 -31.57 2.85 -3.23
N ASP A 333 -31.40 2.88 -4.53
CA ASP A 333 -32.32 2.36 -5.54
C ASP A 333 -31.56 1.98 -6.82
N ASN A 334 -32.26 1.65 -7.90
CA ASN A 334 -31.66 1.33 -9.20
C ASN A 334 -31.68 2.50 -10.17
N ASP A 335 -31.96 3.72 -9.68
CA ASP A 335 -32.18 4.89 -10.54
C ASP A 335 -30.89 5.33 -11.25
N TYR A 336 -29.69 5.00 -10.74
CA TYR A 336 -28.46 5.25 -11.51
C TYR A 336 -28.51 4.60 -12.91
N PHE A 337 -28.82 3.31 -12.99
CA PHE A 337 -28.91 2.63 -14.28
C PHE A 337 -30.16 3.02 -15.07
N ASN A 338 -31.29 3.26 -14.40
CA ASN A 338 -32.51 3.78 -15.06
C ASN A 338 -32.22 5.11 -15.77
N VAL A 339 -31.43 5.97 -15.18
CA VAL A 339 -31.03 7.28 -15.70
C VAL A 339 -29.97 7.11 -16.80
N LEU A 340 -28.86 6.42 -16.50
CA LEU A 340 -27.74 6.27 -17.42
C LEU A 340 -28.20 5.63 -18.75
N LEU A 341 -28.94 4.54 -18.67
CA LEU A 341 -29.35 3.74 -19.83
C LEU A 341 -30.64 4.24 -20.48
N GLY A 342 -31.54 4.84 -19.69
CA GLY A 342 -32.88 5.24 -20.14
C GLY A 342 -32.94 6.59 -20.83
N TYR A 343 -31.93 7.43 -20.75
CA TYR A 343 -31.92 8.77 -21.35
C TYR A 343 -30.89 8.88 -22.49
N GLU A 344 -31.19 9.81 -23.41
CA GLU A 344 -30.23 10.29 -24.40
C GLU A 344 -29.46 11.48 -23.80
N TRP A 345 -28.15 11.54 -24.07
CA TRP A 345 -27.22 12.46 -23.42
C TRP A 345 -26.62 13.42 -24.44
N GLU A 346 -26.42 14.67 -24.03
CA GLU A 346 -25.69 15.68 -24.77
C GLU A 346 -24.54 16.26 -23.91
N LEU A 347 -23.41 16.53 -24.55
CA LEU A 347 -22.26 17.13 -23.88
C LEU A 347 -22.54 18.60 -23.57
N THR A 348 -22.34 18.99 -22.32
CA THR A 348 -22.55 20.35 -21.82
C THR A 348 -21.38 20.80 -20.94
N LYS A 349 -21.49 21.98 -20.37
CA LYS A 349 -20.53 22.47 -19.37
C LYS A 349 -21.26 22.85 -18.09
N SER A 350 -20.62 22.57 -16.96
CA SER A 350 -21.03 23.03 -15.63
C SER A 350 -20.89 24.56 -15.51
N PRO A 351 -21.47 25.19 -14.46
CA PRO A 351 -21.21 26.59 -14.16
C PRO A 351 -19.72 26.92 -13.90
N ALA A 352 -18.93 25.95 -13.44
CA ALA A 352 -17.49 26.07 -13.29
C ALA A 352 -16.71 25.93 -14.59
N GLY A 353 -17.36 25.52 -15.68
CA GLY A 353 -16.77 25.35 -17.02
C GLY A 353 -16.29 23.94 -17.35
N ALA A 354 -16.42 22.97 -16.41
CA ALA A 354 -16.04 21.58 -16.63
C ALA A 354 -17.01 20.87 -17.59
N HIS A 355 -16.51 19.93 -18.40
CA HIS A 355 -17.33 19.10 -19.27
C HIS A 355 -18.15 18.08 -18.47
N GLN A 356 -19.43 17.98 -18.80
CA GLN A 356 -20.36 17.01 -18.24
C GLN A 356 -21.45 16.67 -19.24
N TRP A 357 -22.18 15.62 -18.99
CA TRP A 357 -23.28 15.18 -19.84
C TRP A 357 -24.63 15.43 -19.15
N THR A 358 -25.58 15.98 -19.88
CA THR A 358 -26.92 16.23 -19.39
C THR A 358 -27.95 15.51 -20.28
N PRO A 359 -29.11 15.08 -19.73
CA PRO A 359 -30.16 14.50 -20.55
C PRO A 359 -30.67 15.50 -21.60
N THR A 360 -30.85 15.04 -22.82
CA THR A 360 -31.47 15.87 -23.87
C THR A 360 -32.90 16.25 -23.50
N ALA A 361 -33.39 17.37 -24.02
CA ALA A 361 -34.75 17.81 -23.79
C ALA A 361 -35.81 16.78 -24.23
N ALA A 362 -35.51 15.97 -25.26
CA ALA A 362 -36.37 14.91 -25.75
C ALA A 362 -36.53 13.76 -24.76
N SER A 363 -35.57 13.56 -23.85
CA SER A 363 -35.61 12.48 -22.85
C SER A 363 -36.66 12.69 -21.75
N ASN A 364 -37.23 13.88 -21.62
CA ASN A 364 -38.17 14.22 -20.55
C ASN A 364 -37.71 13.71 -19.17
N ALA A 365 -36.42 13.95 -18.86
CA ALA A 365 -35.76 13.36 -17.73
C ALA A 365 -36.33 13.87 -16.39
N LYS A 366 -36.35 13.00 -15.39
CA LYS A 366 -36.58 13.37 -14.00
C LYS A 366 -35.55 14.41 -13.54
N LYS A 367 -35.86 15.13 -12.47
CA LYS A 367 -34.93 16.06 -11.82
C LYS A 367 -34.65 15.61 -10.40
N ALA A 368 -33.48 15.99 -9.87
CA ALA A 368 -33.16 15.86 -8.46
C ALA A 368 -33.64 17.11 -7.69
N PRO A 369 -33.87 17.03 -6.38
CA PRO A 369 -34.02 18.22 -5.54
C PRO A 369 -32.72 19.03 -5.54
N ALA A 370 -32.81 20.33 -5.23
CA ALA A 370 -31.61 21.12 -4.93
C ALA A 370 -31.05 20.74 -3.55
N ALA A 371 -29.73 20.85 -3.35
CA ALA A 371 -29.07 20.37 -2.16
C ALA A 371 -29.52 21.08 -0.87
N GLY A 372 -29.78 22.39 -0.96
CA GLY A 372 -30.19 23.23 0.17
C GLY A 372 -31.70 23.55 0.25
N ASP A 373 -32.48 23.20 -0.78
CA ASP A 373 -33.90 23.56 -0.85
C ASP A 373 -34.70 22.53 -1.65
N ALA A 374 -35.33 21.61 -0.97
CA ALA A 374 -36.12 20.54 -1.58
C ALA A 374 -37.33 21.05 -2.42
N SER A 375 -37.73 22.30 -2.31
CA SER A 375 -38.76 22.91 -3.16
C SER A 375 -38.26 23.28 -4.56
N LYS A 376 -36.96 23.35 -4.73
CA LYS A 376 -36.27 23.60 -6.00
C LYS A 376 -35.73 22.28 -6.59
N THR A 377 -35.55 22.29 -7.90
CA THR A 377 -34.99 21.10 -8.60
C THR A 377 -33.80 21.48 -9.46
N GLN A 378 -32.89 20.51 -9.65
CA GLN A 378 -31.77 20.61 -10.55
C GLN A 378 -31.81 19.51 -11.61
N ALA A 379 -31.15 19.74 -12.75
CA ALA A 379 -30.98 18.72 -13.78
C ALA A 379 -30.06 17.59 -13.29
N LEU A 380 -30.31 16.38 -13.78
CA LEU A 380 -29.39 15.25 -13.63
C LEU A 380 -28.17 15.43 -14.54
N MET A 381 -27.06 14.81 -14.15
CA MET A 381 -25.85 14.80 -14.98
C MET A 381 -25.15 13.45 -14.93
N MET A 382 -24.28 13.21 -15.90
CA MET A 382 -23.30 12.15 -15.92
C MET A 382 -21.93 12.72 -16.23
N THR A 383 -20.90 12.12 -15.67
CA THR A 383 -19.50 12.40 -16.04
C THR A 383 -19.12 11.65 -17.33
N THR A 384 -18.01 11.99 -17.95
CA THR A 384 -17.49 11.20 -19.08
C THR A 384 -17.12 9.77 -18.63
N ALA A 385 -16.70 9.61 -17.37
CA ALA A 385 -16.47 8.30 -16.78
C ALA A 385 -17.76 7.46 -16.63
N ASP A 386 -18.90 8.08 -16.28
CA ASP A 386 -20.19 7.39 -16.26
C ASP A 386 -20.62 6.98 -17.66
N MET A 387 -20.42 7.85 -18.64
CA MET A 387 -20.72 7.52 -20.04
C MET A 387 -19.89 6.34 -20.56
N ALA A 388 -18.71 6.11 -20.03
CA ALA A 388 -17.91 4.91 -20.33
C ALA A 388 -18.65 3.64 -19.92
N LEU A 389 -19.39 3.62 -18.80
CA LEU A 389 -20.18 2.45 -18.38
C LEU A 389 -21.34 2.14 -19.32
N LYS A 390 -21.85 3.15 -20.06
CA LYS A 390 -22.87 2.96 -21.09
C LYS A 390 -22.30 2.53 -22.44
N MET A 391 -21.10 3.00 -22.81
CA MET A 391 -20.59 2.97 -24.18
C MET A 391 -19.46 1.96 -24.40
N ASP A 392 -18.65 1.64 -23.38
CA ASP A 392 -17.55 0.68 -23.51
C ASP A 392 -18.08 -0.75 -23.71
N PRO A 393 -17.54 -1.52 -24.68
CA PRO A 393 -18.07 -2.85 -25.04
C PRO A 393 -17.92 -3.89 -23.92
N ILE A 394 -17.08 -3.66 -22.90
CA ILE A 394 -16.91 -4.53 -21.73
C ILE A 394 -17.85 -4.09 -20.61
N TYR A 395 -17.93 -2.78 -20.32
CA TYR A 395 -18.75 -2.25 -19.22
C TYR A 395 -20.26 -2.24 -19.56
N ALA A 396 -20.64 -1.95 -20.78
CA ALA A 396 -22.05 -1.84 -21.17
C ALA A 396 -22.87 -3.12 -20.91
N PRO A 397 -22.37 -4.34 -21.22
CA PRO A 397 -23.08 -5.58 -20.87
C PRO A 397 -23.25 -5.75 -19.35
N ILE A 398 -22.25 -5.38 -18.54
CA ILE A 398 -22.32 -5.46 -17.07
C ILE A 398 -23.35 -4.45 -16.54
N SER A 399 -23.33 -3.23 -17.04
CA SER A 399 -24.29 -2.18 -16.68
C SER A 399 -25.73 -2.59 -17.00
N LYS A 400 -25.95 -3.20 -18.17
CA LYS A 400 -27.25 -3.74 -18.57
C LYS A 400 -27.68 -4.88 -17.65
N HIS A 401 -26.76 -5.79 -17.32
CA HIS A 401 -27.03 -6.90 -16.41
C HIS A 401 -27.47 -6.39 -15.03
N PHE A 402 -26.78 -5.42 -14.45
CA PHE A 402 -27.15 -4.83 -13.18
C PHE A 402 -28.47 -4.04 -13.23
N HIS A 403 -28.75 -3.37 -14.35
CA HIS A 403 -30.04 -2.73 -14.58
C HIS A 403 -31.21 -3.72 -14.53
N GLU A 404 -31.03 -4.87 -15.18
CA GLU A 404 -32.01 -5.95 -15.22
C GLU A 404 -32.12 -6.77 -13.94
N ASN A 405 -31.05 -6.77 -13.10
CA ASN A 405 -30.92 -7.57 -11.87
C ASN A 405 -30.53 -6.72 -10.65
N PRO A 406 -31.43 -5.86 -10.13
CA PRO A 406 -31.11 -4.92 -9.04
C PRO A 406 -30.61 -5.58 -7.75
N LYS A 407 -31.02 -6.82 -7.45
CA LYS A 407 -30.55 -7.56 -6.27
C LYS A 407 -29.10 -8.01 -6.42
N GLU A 408 -28.69 -8.41 -7.62
CA GLU A 408 -27.30 -8.76 -7.91
C GLU A 408 -26.42 -7.53 -7.89
N PHE A 409 -26.91 -6.40 -8.38
CA PHE A 409 -26.23 -5.12 -8.27
C PHE A 409 -25.99 -4.73 -6.80
N ALA A 410 -26.99 -4.86 -5.95
CA ALA A 410 -26.87 -4.56 -4.53
C ALA A 410 -25.81 -5.44 -3.83
N ASP A 411 -25.83 -6.76 -4.09
CA ASP A 411 -24.83 -7.69 -3.55
C ASP A 411 -23.41 -7.40 -4.11
N ALA A 412 -23.32 -7.17 -5.42
CA ALA A 412 -22.05 -6.84 -6.06
C ALA A 412 -21.41 -5.56 -5.49
N PHE A 413 -22.21 -4.51 -5.32
CA PHE A 413 -21.72 -3.27 -4.71
C PHE A 413 -21.32 -3.48 -3.26
N ALA A 414 -22.13 -4.17 -2.45
CA ALA A 414 -21.79 -4.43 -1.04
C ALA A 414 -20.47 -5.22 -0.89
N ARG A 415 -20.25 -6.24 -1.73
CA ARG A 415 -19.01 -7.04 -1.75
C ARG A 415 -17.81 -6.26 -2.27
N ALA A 416 -17.98 -5.50 -3.34
CA ALA A 416 -16.91 -4.66 -3.91
C ALA A 416 -16.52 -3.52 -2.96
N TRP A 417 -17.49 -2.92 -2.26
CA TRP A 417 -17.25 -1.94 -1.20
C TRP A 417 -16.46 -2.54 -0.03
N PHE A 418 -16.83 -3.76 0.40
CA PHE A 418 -16.08 -4.45 1.44
C PHE A 418 -14.65 -4.75 0.99
N LYS A 419 -14.45 -5.22 -0.25
CA LYS A 419 -13.10 -5.45 -0.81
C LYS A 419 -12.31 -4.14 -0.86
N LEU A 420 -12.86 -3.08 -1.41
CA LEU A 420 -12.22 -1.77 -1.49
C LEU A 420 -11.71 -1.29 -0.12
N THR A 421 -12.53 -1.44 0.91
CA THR A 421 -12.26 -0.89 2.25
C THR A 421 -11.49 -1.85 3.19
N HIS A 422 -11.27 -3.11 2.81
CA HIS A 422 -10.61 -4.12 3.66
C HIS A 422 -9.42 -4.83 2.99
N ARG A 423 -9.15 -4.54 1.71
CA ARG A 423 -8.11 -5.22 0.92
C ARG A 423 -6.72 -5.12 1.53
N ASP A 424 -6.42 -4.03 2.21
CA ASP A 424 -5.15 -3.69 2.83
C ASP A 424 -5.02 -4.16 4.30
N MET A 425 -6.02 -4.86 4.85
CA MET A 425 -6.00 -5.30 6.24
C MET A 425 -5.29 -6.62 6.50
N GLY A 426 -4.94 -7.36 5.44
CA GLY A 426 -4.36 -8.70 5.55
C GLY A 426 -5.41 -9.80 5.80
N PRO A 427 -5.01 -10.92 6.42
CA PRO A 427 -5.89 -12.07 6.61
C PRO A 427 -6.98 -11.83 7.66
N THR A 428 -8.06 -12.61 7.57
CA THR A 428 -9.23 -12.51 8.46
C THR A 428 -8.91 -12.69 9.94
N SER A 429 -7.77 -13.29 10.28
CA SER A 429 -7.29 -13.40 11.68
C SER A 429 -6.99 -12.04 12.35
N LEU A 430 -6.81 -10.99 11.56
CA LEU A 430 -6.63 -9.62 12.05
C LEU A 430 -7.94 -8.84 12.16
N TYR A 431 -9.05 -9.39 11.68
CA TYR A 431 -10.33 -8.71 11.65
C TYR A 431 -11.01 -8.74 13.02
N LEU A 432 -11.44 -7.58 13.51
CA LEU A 432 -12.01 -7.40 14.82
C LEU A 432 -13.47 -6.92 14.74
N GLY A 433 -14.27 -7.35 15.69
CA GLY A 433 -15.65 -6.88 15.86
C GLY A 433 -16.72 -7.92 15.52
N SER A 434 -17.97 -7.57 15.85
CA SER A 434 -19.13 -8.46 15.73
C SER A 434 -19.74 -8.49 14.32
N GLU A 435 -19.32 -7.59 13.43
CA GLU A 435 -19.84 -7.46 12.07
C GLU A 435 -18.88 -8.02 11.01
N VAL A 436 -17.83 -8.70 11.45
CA VAL A 436 -16.91 -9.41 10.54
C VAL A 436 -17.68 -10.49 9.78
N PRO A 437 -17.64 -10.50 8.44
CA PRO A 437 -18.29 -11.53 7.64
C PRO A 437 -17.76 -12.93 7.99
N LYS A 438 -18.65 -13.92 7.97
CA LYS A 438 -18.26 -15.32 8.21
C LYS A 438 -17.66 -15.97 6.96
N GLU A 439 -17.99 -15.46 5.79
CA GLU A 439 -17.48 -15.92 4.51
C GLU A 439 -16.02 -15.43 4.34
N GLU A 440 -15.10 -16.37 4.11
CA GLU A 440 -13.74 -16.05 3.72
C GLU A 440 -13.68 -15.84 2.21
N LEU A 441 -13.14 -14.70 1.78
CA LEU A 441 -13.03 -14.34 0.37
C LEU A 441 -11.62 -14.67 -0.13
N ILE A 442 -11.52 -15.13 -1.38
CA ILE A 442 -10.25 -15.61 -1.95
C ILE A 442 -9.12 -14.57 -1.87
N TRP A 443 -9.44 -13.29 -2.06
CA TRP A 443 -8.48 -12.19 -1.98
C TRP A 443 -7.93 -11.89 -0.57
N GLN A 444 -8.49 -12.52 0.46
CA GLN A 444 -7.98 -12.44 1.85
C GLN A 444 -6.86 -13.45 2.12
N ASP A 445 -6.41 -14.17 1.10
CA ASP A 445 -5.36 -15.19 1.16
C ASP A 445 -5.60 -16.23 2.27
N PRO A 446 -6.76 -16.92 2.29
CA PRO A 446 -7.16 -17.80 3.37
C PRO A 446 -6.14 -18.92 3.61
N ILE A 447 -5.90 -19.24 4.89
CA ILE A 447 -5.00 -20.29 5.33
C ILE A 447 -5.77 -21.29 6.19
N PRO A 448 -5.61 -22.62 5.99
CA PRO A 448 -6.29 -23.62 6.81
C PRO A 448 -5.94 -23.48 8.29
N LYS A 449 -6.94 -23.64 9.15
CA LYS A 449 -6.69 -23.70 10.60
C LYS A 449 -5.90 -24.94 10.95
N VAL A 450 -4.90 -24.79 11.82
CA VAL A 450 -4.17 -25.94 12.39
C VAL A 450 -5.09 -26.66 13.39
N THR A 451 -5.38 -27.93 13.11
CA THR A 451 -6.29 -28.77 13.93
C THR A 451 -5.60 -29.97 14.56
N HIS A 452 -4.31 -30.14 14.35
CA HIS A 452 -3.48 -31.22 14.87
C HIS A 452 -2.60 -30.73 16.03
N GLU A 453 -2.01 -31.65 16.77
CA GLU A 453 -1.02 -31.36 17.80
C GLU A 453 0.28 -30.84 17.12
N LEU A 454 0.87 -29.77 17.68
CA LEU A 454 2.11 -29.19 17.20
C LEU A 454 3.32 -30.04 17.63
N VAL A 455 4.40 -29.93 16.85
CA VAL A 455 5.71 -30.49 17.17
C VAL A 455 6.29 -29.83 18.43
N ASN A 456 6.94 -30.61 19.29
CA ASN A 456 7.63 -30.12 20.49
C ASN A 456 9.14 -29.99 20.26
N ASP A 457 9.89 -29.52 21.27
CA ASP A 457 11.33 -29.26 21.17
C ASP A 457 12.13 -30.47 20.74
N LYS A 458 11.75 -31.70 21.19
CA LYS A 458 12.39 -32.93 20.75
C LYS A 458 12.15 -33.20 19.27
N ASP A 459 10.90 -33.07 18.84
CA ASP A 459 10.53 -33.26 17.43
C ASP A 459 11.26 -32.24 16.54
N ILE A 460 11.35 -30.98 16.99
CA ILE A 460 12.08 -29.89 16.31
C ILE A 460 13.57 -30.26 16.15
N SER A 461 14.21 -30.75 17.21
CA SER A 461 15.62 -31.17 17.17
C SER A 461 15.85 -32.34 16.22
N ASP A 462 14.96 -33.34 16.25
CA ASP A 462 15.02 -34.52 15.39
C ASP A 462 14.82 -34.12 13.91
N LEU A 463 13.85 -33.23 13.63
CA LEU A 463 13.60 -32.69 12.29
C LEU A 463 14.77 -31.87 11.77
N LYS A 464 15.38 -30.98 12.58
CA LYS A 464 16.59 -30.23 12.21
C LYS A 464 17.71 -31.18 11.81
N THR A 465 17.94 -32.23 12.61
CA THR A 465 18.97 -33.27 12.33
C THR A 465 18.70 -33.96 11.02
N LYS A 466 17.46 -34.35 10.75
CA LYS A 466 17.05 -35.00 9.52
C LYS A 466 17.25 -34.12 8.30
N ILE A 467 16.84 -32.83 8.39
CA ILE A 467 17.03 -31.84 7.33
C ILE A 467 18.51 -31.63 7.01
N LEU A 468 19.36 -31.47 8.02
CA LEU A 468 20.80 -31.26 7.83
C LEU A 468 21.53 -32.49 7.26
N ASN A 469 20.99 -33.70 7.42
CA ASN A 469 21.51 -34.96 6.89
C ASN A 469 20.87 -35.34 5.54
N SER A 470 19.95 -34.53 4.99
CA SER A 470 19.27 -34.85 3.73
C SER A 470 20.12 -34.65 2.47
N GLY A 471 21.32 -34.08 2.60
CA GLY A 471 22.17 -33.72 1.48
C GLY A 471 21.93 -32.33 0.90
N LEU A 472 20.96 -31.56 1.44
CA LEU A 472 20.75 -30.17 1.07
C LEU A 472 21.85 -29.29 1.70
N SER A 473 22.36 -28.34 0.92
CA SER A 473 23.37 -27.38 1.37
C SER A 473 22.74 -26.25 2.23
N VAL A 474 23.59 -25.55 2.99
CA VAL A 474 23.18 -24.33 3.73
C VAL A 474 22.56 -23.30 2.77
N SER A 475 23.18 -23.11 1.60
CA SER A 475 22.70 -22.16 0.58
C SER A 475 21.28 -22.51 0.11
N GLU A 476 21.00 -23.78 -0.23
CA GLU A 476 19.68 -24.23 -0.69
C GLU A 476 18.61 -24.03 0.38
N LEU A 477 18.91 -24.37 1.62
CA LEU A 477 17.97 -24.24 2.74
C LEU A 477 17.67 -22.77 3.07
N VAL A 478 18.70 -21.93 3.15
CA VAL A 478 18.56 -20.51 3.47
C VAL A 478 17.85 -19.76 2.35
N SER A 479 18.22 -19.97 1.09
CA SER A 479 17.59 -19.29 -0.04
C SER A 479 16.11 -19.67 -0.20
N THR A 480 15.75 -20.94 0.07
CA THR A 480 14.34 -21.38 0.02
C THR A 480 13.51 -20.77 1.15
N ALA A 481 14.03 -20.72 2.38
CA ALA A 481 13.34 -20.11 3.50
C ALA A 481 13.16 -18.60 3.28
N TRP A 482 14.20 -17.92 2.80
CA TRP A 482 14.11 -16.51 2.43
C TRP A 482 13.09 -16.27 1.32
N ALA A 483 13.12 -17.06 0.24
CA ALA A 483 12.18 -16.96 -0.88
C ALA A 483 10.71 -17.10 -0.43
N SER A 484 10.45 -17.95 0.56
CA SER A 484 9.11 -18.13 1.13
C SER A 484 8.69 -16.93 1.97
N ALA A 485 9.52 -16.52 2.94
CA ALA A 485 9.16 -15.51 3.92
C ALA A 485 9.23 -14.06 3.38
N SER A 486 10.18 -13.77 2.50
CA SER A 486 10.43 -12.39 2.01
C SER A 486 9.40 -11.87 1.01
N THR A 487 8.39 -12.66 0.66
CA THR A 487 7.22 -12.19 -0.08
C THR A 487 6.28 -11.32 0.77
N TYR A 488 6.43 -11.36 2.09
CA TYR A 488 5.63 -10.56 3.00
C TYR A 488 5.76 -9.06 2.71
N ARG A 489 4.62 -8.36 2.84
CA ARG A 489 4.54 -6.90 2.74
C ARG A 489 3.85 -6.36 3.99
N GLY A 490 4.54 -5.52 4.74
CA GLY A 490 3.98 -4.85 5.92
C GLY A 490 2.86 -3.87 5.58
N SER A 491 2.83 -3.38 4.34
CA SER A 491 1.85 -2.43 3.82
C SER A 491 0.42 -2.98 3.82
N ASP A 492 0.22 -4.20 3.30
CA ASP A 492 -1.09 -4.87 3.21
C ASP A 492 -1.13 -6.24 3.90
N LYS A 493 -0.05 -6.62 4.57
CA LYS A 493 0.09 -7.87 5.35
C LYS A 493 -0.12 -9.14 4.53
N ARG A 494 0.15 -9.08 3.22
CA ARG A 494 0.12 -10.21 2.29
C ARG A 494 1.48 -10.88 2.14
N GLY A 495 1.48 -12.11 1.67
CA GLY A 495 2.69 -12.91 1.50
C GLY A 495 3.17 -13.54 2.79
N GLY A 496 4.46 -13.93 2.83
CA GLY A 496 5.07 -14.60 3.97
C GLY A 496 5.17 -16.11 3.82
N ALA A 497 5.72 -16.77 4.84
CA ALA A 497 5.98 -18.20 4.83
C ALA A 497 4.75 -19.06 5.15
N ASN A 498 3.78 -18.50 5.90
CA ASN A 498 2.57 -19.23 6.27
C ASN A 498 1.70 -19.49 5.03
N GLY A 499 1.08 -20.66 4.97
CA GLY A 499 0.41 -21.14 3.76
C GLY A 499 1.32 -21.93 2.83
N GLY A 500 2.65 -21.82 2.94
CA GLY A 500 3.60 -22.55 2.11
C GLY A 500 3.38 -22.35 0.61
N ARG A 501 2.91 -21.17 0.18
CA ARG A 501 2.49 -20.90 -1.19
C ARG A 501 3.64 -20.95 -2.19
N ILE A 502 4.89 -20.91 -1.73
CA ILE A 502 6.07 -21.11 -2.58
C ILE A 502 6.05 -22.45 -3.35
N ARG A 503 5.30 -23.46 -2.86
CA ARG A 503 5.11 -24.75 -3.56
C ARG A 503 3.99 -24.73 -4.60
N LEU A 504 3.23 -23.62 -4.69
CA LEU A 504 2.07 -23.45 -5.57
C LEU A 504 2.35 -22.43 -6.68
N ALA A 505 1.54 -22.47 -7.75
CA ALA A 505 1.51 -21.38 -8.72
C ALA A 505 0.92 -20.10 -8.07
N PRO A 506 1.39 -18.89 -8.46
CA PRO A 506 2.44 -18.65 -9.44
C PRO A 506 3.85 -18.74 -8.83
N GLN A 507 4.00 -18.68 -7.52
CA GLN A 507 5.25 -18.46 -6.80
C GLN A 507 6.34 -19.53 -7.08
N LYS A 508 5.95 -20.79 -7.26
CA LYS A 508 6.91 -21.88 -7.56
C LYS A 508 7.63 -21.72 -8.90
N TYR A 509 7.08 -20.89 -9.79
CA TYR A 509 7.64 -20.67 -11.13
C TYR A 509 8.39 -19.33 -11.25
N TRP A 510 8.38 -18.51 -10.23
CA TRP A 510 9.13 -17.25 -10.28
C TRP A 510 10.61 -17.50 -10.45
N GLU A 511 11.19 -16.82 -11.41
CA GLU A 511 12.60 -16.95 -11.77
C GLU A 511 13.53 -16.77 -10.56
N VAL A 512 13.25 -15.74 -9.75
CA VAL A 512 14.02 -15.40 -8.54
C VAL A 512 14.09 -16.53 -7.51
N ASN A 513 13.21 -17.52 -7.58
CA ASN A 513 13.16 -18.66 -6.66
C ASN A 513 13.98 -19.86 -7.14
N ASN A 514 14.69 -19.76 -8.28
CA ASN A 514 15.43 -20.88 -8.87
C ASN A 514 14.56 -22.17 -8.94
N PRO A 515 13.56 -22.25 -9.84
CA PRO A 515 12.53 -23.29 -9.80
C PRO A 515 13.05 -24.74 -9.73
N ALA A 516 14.16 -25.05 -10.39
CA ALA A 516 14.78 -26.38 -10.34
C ALA A 516 15.34 -26.71 -8.94
N GLN A 517 16.03 -25.77 -8.31
CA GLN A 517 16.52 -25.91 -6.94
C GLN A 517 15.35 -26.01 -5.95
N LEU A 518 14.35 -25.15 -6.11
CA LEU A 518 13.15 -25.16 -5.26
C LEU A 518 12.45 -26.51 -5.33
N ALA A 519 12.28 -27.09 -6.53
CA ALA A 519 11.66 -28.39 -6.70
C ALA A 519 12.42 -29.49 -5.94
N LYS A 520 13.77 -29.51 -6.02
CA LYS A 520 14.62 -30.44 -5.27
C LYS A 520 14.42 -30.32 -3.75
N VAL A 521 14.41 -29.08 -3.23
CA VAL A 521 14.23 -28.83 -1.78
C VAL A 521 12.84 -29.27 -1.31
N LEU A 522 11.80 -28.95 -2.08
CA LEU A 522 10.43 -29.33 -1.76
C LEU A 522 10.22 -30.85 -1.78
N GLU A 523 10.83 -31.58 -2.73
CA GLU A 523 10.78 -33.06 -2.75
C GLU A 523 11.33 -33.66 -1.47
N VAL A 524 12.47 -33.16 -0.99
CA VAL A 524 13.07 -33.61 0.28
C VAL A 524 12.13 -33.29 1.45
N PHE A 525 11.56 -32.09 1.50
CA PHE A 525 10.65 -31.71 2.58
C PHE A 525 9.34 -32.50 2.57
N GLU A 526 8.78 -32.80 1.40
CA GLU A 526 7.60 -33.68 1.30
C GLU A 526 7.90 -35.10 1.81
N SER A 527 9.10 -35.63 1.53
CA SER A 527 9.54 -36.92 2.06
C SER A 527 9.62 -36.89 3.59
N ILE A 528 10.28 -35.86 4.16
CA ILE A 528 10.40 -35.67 5.63
C ILE A 528 9.04 -35.51 6.28
N LYS A 529 8.17 -34.68 5.72
CA LYS A 529 6.81 -34.46 6.18
C LYS A 529 6.01 -35.77 6.21
N LYS A 530 6.03 -36.53 5.11
CA LYS A 530 5.33 -37.80 4.97
C LYS A 530 5.77 -38.80 6.04
N GLU A 531 7.08 -38.96 6.21
CA GLU A 531 7.65 -39.87 7.19
C GLU A 531 7.27 -39.43 8.63
N PHE A 532 7.50 -38.16 8.97
CA PHE A 532 7.16 -37.65 10.31
C PHE A 532 5.66 -37.79 10.60
N ASN A 533 4.81 -37.31 9.70
CA ASN A 533 3.37 -37.30 9.90
C ASN A 533 2.74 -38.70 9.95
N SER A 534 3.42 -39.72 9.41
CA SER A 534 2.96 -41.13 9.49
C SER A 534 3.33 -41.78 10.82
N ASN A 535 4.38 -41.31 11.50
CA ASN A 535 4.98 -41.98 12.67
C ASN A 535 4.75 -41.22 14.00
N SER A 536 4.22 -39.99 13.97
CA SER A 536 4.16 -39.08 15.15
C SER A 536 2.78 -39.00 15.80
N GLY A 537 1.88 -39.94 15.51
CA GLY A 537 0.52 -39.98 16.11
C GLY A 537 -0.31 -38.76 15.72
N SER A 538 -0.77 -37.96 16.73
CA SER A 538 -1.55 -36.76 16.55
C SER A 538 -0.75 -35.53 16.07
N LYS A 539 0.58 -35.56 16.25
CA LYS A 539 1.46 -34.46 15.85
C LYS A 539 1.68 -34.47 14.35
N LYS A 540 1.65 -33.26 13.76
CA LYS A 540 1.93 -33.06 12.34
C LYS A 540 2.84 -31.86 12.15
N VAL A 541 3.56 -31.84 11.02
CA VAL A 541 4.33 -30.69 10.55
C VAL A 541 3.91 -30.33 9.12
N SER A 542 3.83 -29.04 8.82
CA SER A 542 3.53 -28.52 7.48
C SER A 542 4.81 -28.35 6.64
N ILE A 543 4.68 -28.20 5.33
CA ILE A 543 5.80 -27.79 4.48
C ILE A 543 6.23 -26.36 4.82
N ALA A 544 5.28 -25.48 5.12
CA ALA A 544 5.57 -24.12 5.56
C ALA A 544 6.48 -24.09 6.79
N ASP A 545 6.20 -24.92 7.80
CA ASP A 545 7.07 -25.06 8.97
C ASP A 545 8.42 -25.70 8.64
N LEU A 546 8.47 -26.73 7.79
CA LEU A 546 9.74 -27.36 7.39
C LEU A 546 10.66 -26.41 6.62
N ILE A 547 10.12 -25.54 5.80
CA ILE A 547 10.89 -24.50 5.07
C ILE A 547 11.59 -23.57 6.05
N VAL A 548 10.85 -23.01 7.00
CA VAL A 548 11.39 -22.07 8.00
C VAL A 548 12.37 -22.78 8.95
N LEU A 549 12.03 -24.00 9.38
CA LEU A 549 12.88 -24.83 10.24
C LEU A 549 14.19 -25.20 9.55
N GLY A 550 14.13 -25.51 8.24
CA GLY A 550 15.30 -25.82 7.42
C GLY A 550 16.27 -24.65 7.30
N GLY A 551 15.75 -23.44 7.05
CA GLY A 551 16.54 -22.21 7.06
C GLY A 551 17.18 -21.96 8.42
N SER A 552 16.43 -22.10 9.51
CA SER A 552 16.94 -21.94 10.89
C SER A 552 18.05 -22.94 11.23
N ALA A 553 17.87 -24.21 10.87
CA ALA A 553 18.88 -25.26 11.09
C ALA A 553 20.16 -25.00 10.28
N ALA A 554 20.02 -24.51 9.05
CA ALA A 554 21.15 -24.15 8.20
C ALA A 554 21.96 -22.98 8.77
N ILE A 555 21.28 -21.96 9.34
CA ILE A 555 21.94 -20.83 10.00
C ILE A 555 22.67 -21.28 11.27
N GLU A 556 22.09 -22.14 12.09
CA GLU A 556 22.78 -22.72 13.26
C GLU A 556 24.05 -23.46 12.84
N LYS A 557 23.98 -24.27 11.77
CA LYS A 557 25.15 -24.96 11.21
C LYS A 557 26.22 -23.98 10.72
N ALA A 558 25.82 -22.94 9.99
CA ALA A 558 26.74 -21.92 9.47
C ALA A 558 27.39 -21.09 10.58
N ALA A 559 26.64 -20.74 11.62
CA ALA A 559 27.17 -20.06 12.80
C ALA A 559 28.16 -20.94 13.58
N LYS A 560 27.85 -22.23 13.73
CA LYS A 560 28.76 -23.21 14.35
C LYS A 560 30.06 -23.35 13.58
N ASN A 561 29.99 -23.36 12.22
CA ASN A 561 31.19 -23.35 11.38
C ASN A 561 32.06 -22.10 11.59
N ALA A 562 31.42 -20.95 11.91
CA ALA A 562 32.11 -19.71 12.26
C ALA A 562 32.60 -19.65 13.72
N GLY A 563 32.40 -20.71 14.51
CA GLY A 563 32.81 -20.79 15.92
C GLY A 563 31.78 -20.29 16.92
N HIS A 564 30.55 -20.03 16.49
CA HIS A 564 29.46 -19.55 17.36
C HIS A 564 28.42 -20.66 17.60
N ASN A 565 28.19 -21.01 18.86
CA ASN A 565 27.17 -21.97 19.23
C ASN A 565 25.88 -21.21 19.60
N VAL A 566 24.92 -21.18 18.69
CA VAL A 566 23.68 -20.42 18.80
C VAL A 566 22.47 -21.28 18.49
N THR A 567 21.30 -20.87 18.97
CA THR A 567 20.00 -21.42 18.62
C THR A 567 19.19 -20.37 17.90
N VAL A 568 18.63 -20.72 16.74
CA VAL A 568 17.68 -19.86 16.00
C VAL A 568 16.27 -20.23 16.46
N SER A 569 15.55 -19.25 16.99
CA SER A 569 14.19 -19.47 17.46
C SER A 569 13.26 -19.91 16.33
N PHE A 570 12.46 -20.93 16.60
CA PHE A 570 11.46 -21.45 15.70
C PHE A 570 10.16 -21.70 16.48
N VAL A 571 9.05 -21.20 15.95
CA VAL A 571 7.71 -21.45 16.52
C VAL A 571 6.90 -22.20 15.46
N PRO A 572 6.43 -23.44 15.75
CA PRO A 572 5.59 -24.24 14.84
C PRO A 572 4.20 -23.66 14.72
N GLY A 573 3.43 -24.15 13.76
CA GLY A 573 2.00 -23.82 13.63
C GLY A 573 1.63 -23.13 12.33
N ARG A 574 2.54 -23.06 11.34
CA ARG A 574 2.19 -22.67 9.96
C ARG A 574 1.41 -23.82 9.32
N ALA A 575 0.46 -23.46 8.47
CA ALA A 575 -0.32 -24.41 7.68
C ALA A 575 0.03 -24.34 6.19
N ASP A 576 -0.38 -25.35 5.44
CA ASP A 576 -0.19 -25.42 4.00
C ASP A 576 -1.49 -25.08 3.28
N ALA A 577 -1.56 -23.94 2.61
CA ALA A 577 -2.71 -23.54 1.79
C ALA A 577 -2.82 -24.42 0.53
N SER A 578 -4.03 -24.57 0.01
CA SER A 578 -4.29 -25.20 -1.29
C SER A 578 -4.26 -24.18 -2.44
N LEU A 579 -4.31 -24.67 -3.68
CA LEU A 579 -4.41 -23.80 -4.86
C LEU A 579 -5.75 -23.06 -4.88
N GLU A 580 -6.83 -23.74 -4.45
CA GLU A 580 -8.18 -23.16 -4.35
C GLU A 580 -8.26 -22.05 -3.30
N GLN A 581 -7.33 -22.02 -2.34
CA GLN A 581 -7.17 -20.97 -1.33
C GLN A 581 -6.18 -19.89 -1.75
N THR A 582 -5.71 -19.90 -2.98
CA THR A 582 -4.72 -18.96 -3.51
C THR A 582 -5.33 -18.16 -4.67
N ASP A 583 -5.47 -16.86 -4.50
CA ASP A 583 -5.82 -15.93 -5.57
C ASP A 583 -4.62 -15.76 -6.51
N VAL A 584 -4.49 -16.68 -7.47
CA VAL A 584 -3.31 -16.81 -8.35
C VAL A 584 -3.03 -15.52 -9.11
N GLU A 585 -4.07 -14.85 -9.58
CA GLU A 585 -3.95 -13.61 -10.36
C GLU A 585 -3.40 -12.47 -9.49
N SER A 586 -4.03 -12.18 -8.36
CA SER A 586 -3.57 -11.11 -7.48
C SER A 586 -2.28 -11.46 -6.74
N PHE A 587 -1.99 -12.76 -6.52
CA PHE A 587 -0.75 -13.22 -5.90
C PHE A 587 0.48 -12.98 -6.79
N ALA A 588 0.29 -12.91 -8.11
CA ALA A 588 1.37 -12.57 -9.05
C ALA A 588 1.99 -11.18 -8.77
N ALA A 589 1.23 -10.26 -8.17
CA ALA A 589 1.75 -8.94 -7.78
C ALA A 589 2.84 -9.00 -6.68
N LEU A 590 2.95 -10.14 -5.96
CA LEU A 590 3.99 -10.35 -4.95
C LEU A 590 5.34 -10.78 -5.56
N GLU A 591 5.40 -11.07 -6.88
CA GLU A 591 6.65 -11.42 -7.55
C GLU A 591 7.67 -10.29 -7.43
N PRO A 592 8.86 -10.55 -6.85
CA PRO A 592 9.88 -9.52 -6.72
C PRO A 592 10.38 -9.04 -8.09
N LYS A 593 10.28 -7.76 -8.38
CA LYS A 593 10.93 -7.12 -9.55
C LYS A 593 12.45 -7.05 -9.34
N ALA A 594 12.86 -6.91 -8.10
CA ALA A 594 14.23 -7.05 -7.63
C ALA A 594 14.22 -7.58 -6.19
N ASP A 595 15.25 -8.30 -5.82
CA ASP A 595 15.51 -8.73 -4.44
C ASP A 595 17.00 -8.57 -4.12
N GLY A 596 17.38 -7.41 -3.61
CA GLY A 596 18.76 -7.11 -3.26
C GLY A 596 19.35 -8.03 -2.19
N PHE A 597 18.50 -8.67 -1.38
CA PHE A 597 18.95 -9.66 -0.39
C PHE A 597 19.46 -10.96 -1.05
N ARG A 598 18.93 -11.35 -2.22
CA ARG A 598 19.40 -12.48 -3.03
C ARG A 598 20.22 -12.04 -4.25
N ASN A 599 20.56 -10.77 -4.33
CA ASN A 599 21.28 -10.17 -5.46
C ASN A 599 20.58 -10.38 -6.83
N TYR A 600 19.24 -10.38 -6.81
CA TYR A 600 18.39 -10.46 -7.99
C TYR A 600 17.95 -9.06 -8.42
N TYR A 601 18.14 -8.78 -9.69
CA TYR A 601 17.70 -7.52 -10.31
C TYR A 601 17.07 -7.86 -11.67
N GLY A 602 15.74 -8.05 -11.67
CA GLY A 602 14.99 -8.57 -12.81
C GLY A 602 14.80 -7.53 -13.93
N PRO A 603 14.38 -7.96 -15.11
CA PRO A 603 14.22 -7.08 -16.28
C PRO A 603 13.08 -6.06 -16.13
N LYS A 604 12.16 -6.29 -15.20
CA LYS A 604 10.99 -5.42 -14.93
C LYS A 604 11.24 -4.47 -13.74
N HIS A 605 12.49 -4.14 -13.45
CA HIS A 605 12.81 -3.17 -12.40
C HIS A 605 12.36 -1.76 -12.80
N THR A 606 12.03 -0.95 -11.80
CA THR A 606 11.53 0.42 -11.97
C THR A 606 12.46 1.48 -11.35
N ALA A 607 13.40 1.06 -10.53
CA ALA A 607 14.39 1.92 -9.86
C ALA A 607 15.74 1.20 -9.80
N SER A 608 16.79 1.85 -9.32
CA SER A 608 18.10 1.24 -9.16
C SER A 608 18.11 0.07 -8.17
N ALA A 609 19.10 -0.82 -8.27
CA ALA A 609 19.18 -2.01 -7.42
C ALA A 609 19.23 -1.66 -5.92
N GLU A 610 19.93 -0.58 -5.55
CA GLU A 610 20.01 -0.09 -4.17
C GLU A 610 18.70 0.53 -3.68
N GLU A 611 17.95 1.24 -4.54
CA GLU A 611 16.63 1.76 -4.20
C GLU A 611 15.62 0.62 -4.01
N MET A 612 15.62 -0.36 -4.91
CA MET A 612 14.76 -1.55 -4.80
C MET A 612 15.11 -2.40 -3.56
N LEU A 613 16.38 -2.42 -3.11
CA LEU A 613 16.78 -3.04 -1.85
C LEU A 613 16.13 -2.33 -0.65
N VAL A 614 16.17 -1.00 -0.63
CA VAL A 614 15.55 -0.19 0.43
C VAL A 614 14.03 -0.35 0.43
N ASP A 615 13.41 -0.36 -0.74
CA ASP A 615 11.98 -0.62 -0.91
C ASP A 615 11.57 -1.98 -0.32
N ARG A 616 12.28 -3.04 -0.68
CA ARG A 616 12.04 -4.39 -0.12
C ARG A 616 12.26 -4.43 1.40
N ALA A 617 13.28 -3.76 1.92
CA ALA A 617 13.55 -3.67 3.35
C ALA A 617 12.40 -2.98 4.09
N GLN A 618 11.86 -1.90 3.54
CA GLN A 618 10.71 -1.18 4.11
C GLN A 618 9.44 -2.06 4.10
N LEU A 619 9.15 -2.76 3.01
CA LEU A 619 8.03 -3.71 2.96
C LEU A 619 8.16 -4.85 3.97
N LEU A 620 9.39 -5.29 4.27
CA LEU A 620 9.70 -6.26 5.33
C LEU A 620 9.79 -5.61 6.73
N THR A 621 9.42 -4.34 6.86
CA THR A 621 9.48 -3.59 8.13
C THR A 621 10.88 -3.55 8.78
N LEU A 622 11.93 -3.67 7.98
CA LEU A 622 13.32 -3.69 8.45
C LEU A 622 13.86 -2.28 8.66
N THR A 623 14.66 -2.14 9.71
CA THR A 623 15.51 -0.97 9.90
C THR A 623 16.77 -1.05 9.04
N ALA A 624 17.50 0.05 8.87
CA ALA A 624 18.76 0.04 8.13
C ALA A 624 19.83 -0.92 8.73
N PRO A 625 20.02 -1.05 10.05
CA PRO A 625 20.87 -2.11 10.62
C PRO A 625 20.41 -3.53 10.32
N GLU A 626 19.10 -3.82 10.41
CA GLU A 626 18.54 -5.16 10.08
C GLU A 626 18.73 -5.50 8.60
N MET A 627 18.47 -4.55 7.70
CA MET A 627 18.77 -4.70 6.27
C MET A 627 20.26 -5.00 6.04
N THR A 628 21.14 -4.25 6.70
CA THR A 628 22.60 -4.38 6.55
C THR A 628 23.08 -5.77 6.95
N VAL A 629 22.71 -6.26 8.14
CA VAL A 629 23.16 -7.59 8.60
C VAL A 629 22.59 -8.71 7.74
N LEU A 630 21.33 -8.58 7.27
CA LEU A 630 20.72 -9.59 6.40
C LEU A 630 21.42 -9.66 5.05
N VAL A 631 21.72 -8.55 4.40
CA VAL A 631 22.48 -8.57 3.13
C VAL A 631 23.83 -9.22 3.33
N GLY A 632 24.62 -8.77 4.31
CA GLY A 632 25.96 -9.33 4.57
C GLY A 632 25.94 -10.81 4.89
N GLY A 633 24.99 -11.27 5.72
CA GLY A 633 24.85 -12.66 6.10
C GLY A 633 24.39 -13.54 4.93
N LEU A 634 23.38 -13.12 4.18
CA LEU A 634 22.89 -13.89 3.02
C LEU A 634 23.96 -14.04 1.93
N ARG A 635 24.85 -13.04 1.75
CA ARG A 635 25.99 -13.13 0.84
C ARG A 635 26.96 -14.24 1.26
N VAL A 636 27.41 -14.25 2.51
CA VAL A 636 28.38 -15.26 2.98
C VAL A 636 27.75 -16.66 3.10
N LEU A 637 26.42 -16.75 3.23
CA LEU A 637 25.68 -18.00 3.20
C LEU A 637 25.43 -18.53 1.77
N GLY A 638 25.73 -17.74 0.73
CA GLY A 638 25.57 -18.15 -0.67
C GLY A 638 24.11 -18.18 -1.12
N ALA A 639 23.26 -17.32 -0.55
CA ALA A 639 21.82 -17.29 -0.85
C ALA A 639 21.46 -16.51 -2.14
N ASN A 640 22.43 -16.12 -2.94
CA ASN A 640 22.23 -15.36 -4.16
C ASN A 640 21.41 -16.14 -5.20
N TYR A 641 20.59 -15.41 -5.95
CA TYR A 641 19.93 -15.94 -7.14
C TYR A 641 20.94 -16.51 -8.13
N ASP A 642 20.59 -17.64 -8.74
CA ASP A 642 21.41 -18.37 -9.72
C ASP A 642 22.84 -18.65 -9.25
N HIS A 643 23.03 -18.84 -7.93
CA HIS A 643 24.34 -19.07 -7.30
C HIS A 643 25.42 -18.04 -7.66
N SER A 644 25.00 -16.81 -8.04
CA SER A 644 25.89 -15.72 -8.38
C SER A 644 26.91 -15.44 -7.28
N LYS A 645 28.15 -15.18 -7.70
CA LYS A 645 29.25 -14.83 -6.78
C LYS A 645 29.39 -13.34 -6.53
N HIS A 646 28.51 -12.51 -7.09
CA HIS A 646 28.51 -11.07 -6.83
C HIS A 646 28.18 -10.80 -5.36
N GLY A 647 29.00 -10.02 -4.69
CA GLY A 647 28.82 -9.69 -3.28
C GLY A 647 29.26 -10.79 -2.30
N VAL A 648 29.64 -11.97 -2.77
CA VAL A 648 30.16 -13.06 -1.91
C VAL A 648 31.61 -12.75 -1.55
N PHE A 649 31.78 -11.79 -0.63
CA PHE A 649 33.11 -11.28 -0.22
C PHE A 649 33.71 -12.11 0.90
N THR A 650 33.73 -13.43 0.72
CA THR A 650 34.34 -14.37 1.68
C THR A 650 35.02 -15.52 0.96
N LYS A 651 36.00 -16.14 1.61
CA LYS A 651 36.60 -17.40 1.21
C LYS A 651 36.01 -18.58 1.97
N GLN A 652 35.13 -18.36 2.90
CA GLN A 652 34.48 -19.34 3.76
C GLN A 652 32.96 -19.35 3.50
N GLU A 653 32.58 -19.67 2.28
CA GLU A 653 31.16 -19.74 1.89
C GLU A 653 30.37 -20.67 2.82
N GLN A 654 29.07 -20.41 2.97
CA GLN A 654 28.14 -21.14 3.84
C GLN A 654 28.58 -21.15 5.32
N THR A 655 29.35 -20.13 5.73
CA THR A 655 29.80 -19.90 7.10
C THR A 655 29.40 -18.49 7.50
N LEU A 656 28.72 -18.34 8.63
CA LEU A 656 28.14 -17.04 9.05
C LEU A 656 29.22 -16.16 9.67
N THR A 657 30.08 -15.58 8.82
CA THR A 657 31.15 -14.65 9.22
C THR A 657 30.77 -13.22 8.84
N ASN A 658 31.46 -12.23 9.46
CA ASN A 658 31.32 -10.82 9.11
C ASN A 658 32.20 -10.40 7.89
N ASP A 659 32.70 -11.35 7.11
CA ASP A 659 33.64 -11.14 6.00
C ASP A 659 33.11 -10.17 4.95
N PHE A 660 31.80 -10.15 4.69
CA PHE A 660 31.19 -9.19 3.75
C PHE A 660 31.58 -7.76 4.10
N PHE A 661 31.42 -7.37 5.36
CA PHE A 661 31.71 -6.00 5.82
C PHE A 661 33.20 -5.71 5.82
N VAL A 662 34.02 -6.64 6.29
CA VAL A 662 35.48 -6.51 6.29
C VAL A 662 36.00 -6.28 4.85
N ASN A 663 35.48 -7.02 3.86
CA ASN A 663 35.99 -7.00 2.51
C ASN A 663 35.37 -5.88 1.63
N VAL A 664 34.12 -5.49 1.84
CA VAL A 664 33.54 -4.34 1.11
C VAL A 664 34.20 -3.02 1.51
N LEU A 665 34.71 -2.94 2.75
CA LEU A 665 35.41 -1.75 3.27
C LEU A 665 36.93 -1.82 3.12
N ASP A 666 37.49 -2.91 2.55
CA ASP A 666 38.93 -3.10 2.38
C ASP A 666 39.51 -2.08 1.38
N LEU A 667 40.31 -1.15 1.92
CA LEU A 667 40.96 -0.11 1.14
C LEU A 667 42.03 -0.63 0.16
N SER A 668 42.49 -1.87 0.30
CA SER A 668 43.39 -2.48 -0.67
C SER A 668 42.67 -2.90 -1.95
N THR A 669 41.34 -2.89 -1.98
CA THR A 669 40.51 -3.19 -3.13
C THR A 669 40.15 -1.91 -3.89
N SER A 670 40.30 -1.95 -5.22
CA SER A 670 39.88 -0.89 -6.14
C SER A 670 38.73 -1.41 -6.99
N TRP A 671 37.64 -0.69 -7.02
CA TRP A 671 36.43 -1.09 -7.74
C TRP A 671 36.31 -0.38 -9.09
N LYS A 672 35.86 -1.12 -10.12
CA LYS A 672 35.61 -0.57 -11.47
C LYS A 672 34.34 -1.23 -12.04
N ALA A 673 33.48 -0.40 -12.65
CA ALA A 673 32.30 -0.88 -13.36
C ALA A 673 32.71 -1.75 -14.57
N THR A 674 31.93 -2.80 -14.84
CA THR A 674 32.15 -3.72 -15.98
C THR A 674 31.53 -3.19 -17.27
N SER A 675 30.54 -2.28 -17.17
CA SER A 675 29.81 -1.71 -18.29
C SER A 675 29.31 -0.29 -17.96
N ASP A 676 28.82 0.40 -18.96
CA ASP A 676 28.23 1.73 -18.82
C ASP A 676 26.96 1.75 -17.97
N SER A 677 26.25 0.61 -17.86
CA SER A 677 25.08 0.47 -16.96
C SER A 677 25.44 0.54 -15.48
N GLN A 678 26.73 0.34 -15.14
CA GLN A 678 27.25 0.36 -13.76
C GLN A 678 26.47 -0.53 -12.77
N ASN A 679 25.94 -1.67 -13.24
CA ASN A 679 25.21 -2.62 -12.39
C ASN A 679 26.13 -3.65 -11.72
N VAL A 680 27.24 -4.00 -12.35
CA VAL A 680 28.23 -4.96 -11.85
C VAL A 680 29.62 -4.31 -11.84
N PHE A 681 30.38 -4.61 -10.80
CA PHE A 681 31.72 -4.07 -10.57
C PHE A 681 32.72 -5.19 -10.32
N VAL A 682 33.95 -4.96 -10.72
CA VAL A 682 35.12 -5.80 -10.41
C VAL A 682 35.99 -5.09 -9.38
N GLY A 683 36.26 -5.77 -8.28
CA GLY A 683 37.19 -5.36 -7.23
C GLY A 683 38.54 -6.02 -7.43
N SER A 684 39.58 -5.21 -7.65
CA SER A 684 40.95 -5.68 -7.85
C SER A 684 41.88 -5.16 -6.75
N ASP A 685 42.89 -5.95 -6.43
CA ASP A 685 43.96 -5.54 -5.51
C ASP A 685 44.71 -4.35 -6.10
N ARG A 686 44.84 -3.26 -5.33
CA ARG A 686 45.45 -1.98 -5.77
C ARG A 686 46.91 -2.10 -6.15
N LYS A 687 47.66 -3.07 -5.59
CA LYS A 687 49.10 -3.23 -5.83
C LYS A 687 49.38 -4.16 -7.01
N THR A 688 48.62 -5.28 -7.08
CA THR A 688 48.90 -6.35 -8.05
C THR A 688 47.99 -6.29 -9.28
N GLY A 689 46.85 -5.59 -9.18
CA GLY A 689 45.83 -5.57 -10.24
C GLY A 689 44.98 -6.86 -10.31
N ASN A 690 45.27 -7.86 -9.49
CA ASN A 690 44.54 -9.12 -9.52
C ASN A 690 43.11 -8.95 -9.05
N VAL A 691 42.16 -9.59 -9.75
CA VAL A 691 40.76 -9.60 -9.35
C VAL A 691 40.60 -10.35 -8.02
N LYS A 692 39.95 -9.71 -7.05
CA LYS A 692 39.60 -10.27 -5.73
C LYS A 692 38.14 -10.67 -5.65
N TRP A 693 37.27 -9.75 -6.09
CA TRP A 693 35.82 -9.85 -5.91
C TRP A 693 35.06 -9.33 -7.12
N THR A 694 33.77 -9.70 -7.19
CA THR A 694 32.78 -9.00 -8.02
C THR A 694 31.58 -8.62 -7.16
N GLY A 695 30.95 -7.50 -7.43
CA GLY A 695 29.80 -7.02 -6.66
C GLY A 695 28.85 -6.23 -7.53
N THR A 696 27.62 -6.05 -7.02
CA THR A 696 26.59 -5.22 -7.65
C THR A 696 26.47 -3.87 -6.93
N ARG A 697 25.62 -3.00 -7.46
CA ARG A 697 25.24 -1.73 -6.78
C ARG A 697 24.70 -2.00 -5.37
N ALA A 698 23.84 -3.02 -5.22
CA ALA A 698 23.27 -3.42 -3.94
C ALA A 698 24.31 -3.93 -2.91
N ASP A 699 25.51 -4.31 -3.37
CA ASP A 699 26.62 -4.67 -2.49
C ASP A 699 27.49 -3.46 -2.15
N LEU A 700 27.86 -2.67 -3.15
CA LEU A 700 28.81 -1.55 -2.98
C LEU A 700 28.20 -0.36 -2.27
N ILE A 701 26.87 -0.24 -2.23
CA ILE A 701 26.19 0.84 -1.51
C ILE A 701 26.55 0.86 -0.02
N PHE A 702 26.86 -0.31 0.59
CA PHE A 702 27.30 -0.42 1.99
C PHE A 702 28.70 0.13 2.25
N GLY A 703 29.48 0.36 1.20
CA GLY A 703 30.78 1.04 1.30
C GLY A 703 30.76 2.48 0.81
N SER A 704 29.73 2.88 0.03
CA SER A 704 29.67 4.19 -0.65
C SER A 704 28.68 5.17 -0.03
N ASN A 705 27.49 4.71 0.40
CA ASN A 705 26.55 5.56 1.13
C ASN A 705 27.04 5.80 2.55
N SER A 706 27.13 7.06 2.99
CA SER A 706 27.72 7.42 4.28
C SER A 706 27.04 6.81 5.50
N GLU A 707 25.73 6.66 5.48
CA GLU A 707 24.95 6.07 6.57
C GLU A 707 25.08 4.54 6.59
N LEU A 708 24.91 3.88 5.46
CA LEU A 708 25.08 2.42 5.37
C LEU A 708 26.52 2.02 5.64
N ARG A 709 27.50 2.83 5.22
CA ARG A 709 28.90 2.63 5.55
C ARG A 709 29.15 2.71 7.05
N ALA A 710 28.61 3.70 7.74
CA ALA A 710 28.77 3.84 9.19
C ALA A 710 28.22 2.60 9.93
N ILE A 711 27.10 2.02 9.47
CA ILE A 711 26.55 0.77 10.00
C ILE A 711 27.46 -0.42 9.65
N ALA A 712 27.92 -0.52 8.41
CA ALA A 712 28.81 -1.59 7.96
C ALA A 712 30.14 -1.59 8.73
N GLU A 713 30.70 -0.42 9.07
CA GLU A 713 31.91 -0.28 9.88
C GLU A 713 31.77 -0.89 11.28
N VAL A 714 30.59 -0.79 11.90
CA VAL A 714 30.30 -1.47 13.18
C VAL A 714 30.51 -2.97 13.04
N TYR A 715 29.96 -3.59 11.99
CA TYR A 715 30.06 -5.05 11.81
C TYR A 715 31.42 -5.49 11.26
N ALA A 716 32.21 -4.61 10.65
CA ALA A 716 33.56 -4.90 10.18
C ALA A 716 34.61 -4.90 11.30
N CYS A 717 34.30 -4.33 12.48
CA CYS A 717 35.22 -4.29 13.62
C CYS A 717 35.58 -5.70 14.13
N LYS A 718 36.81 -5.86 14.67
CA LYS A 718 37.32 -7.17 15.09
C LYS A 718 36.55 -7.79 16.26
N ASP A 719 35.94 -6.99 17.09
CA ASP A 719 35.14 -7.36 18.28
C ASP A 719 33.66 -7.56 17.95
N SER A 720 33.23 -7.36 16.70
CA SER A 720 31.81 -7.39 16.31
C SER A 720 31.32 -8.73 15.76
N LYS A 721 32.15 -9.77 15.71
CA LYS A 721 31.78 -11.06 15.12
C LYS A 721 30.55 -11.68 15.80
N GLU A 722 30.56 -11.72 17.12
CA GLU A 722 29.42 -12.26 17.90
C GLU A 722 28.18 -11.36 17.76
N LYS A 723 28.36 -10.03 17.80
CA LYS A 723 27.27 -9.06 17.57
C LYS A 723 26.62 -9.27 16.21
N PHE A 724 27.42 -9.40 15.15
CA PHE A 724 26.90 -9.66 13.80
C PHE A 724 26.03 -10.91 13.76
N VAL A 725 26.51 -12.04 14.31
CA VAL A 725 25.74 -13.29 14.32
C VAL A 725 24.43 -13.14 15.09
N LYS A 726 24.43 -12.48 16.25
CA LYS A 726 23.23 -12.23 17.06
C LYS A 726 22.22 -11.33 16.32
N ASP A 727 22.70 -10.24 15.76
CA ASP A 727 21.84 -9.27 15.05
C ASP A 727 21.27 -9.88 13.75
N PHE A 728 22.07 -10.67 13.02
CA PHE A 728 21.61 -11.42 11.86
C PHE A 728 20.49 -12.40 12.23
N ILE A 729 20.68 -13.20 13.29
CA ILE A 729 19.65 -14.15 13.75
C ILE A 729 18.38 -13.43 14.18
N ALA A 730 18.50 -12.32 14.88
CA ALA A 730 17.33 -11.52 15.28
C ALA A 730 16.56 -11.01 14.06
N ALA A 731 17.24 -10.41 13.10
CA ALA A 731 16.63 -9.92 11.87
C ALA A 731 16.04 -11.07 11.00
N TRP A 732 16.74 -12.19 10.91
CA TRP A 732 16.23 -13.40 10.24
C TRP A 732 14.95 -13.90 10.89
N THR A 733 14.95 -14.07 12.21
CA THR A 733 13.79 -14.56 12.96
C THR A 733 12.59 -13.62 12.81
N LYS A 734 12.84 -12.30 12.78
CA LYS A 734 11.81 -11.30 12.48
C LYS A 734 11.16 -11.58 11.12
N VAL A 735 11.95 -11.70 10.05
CA VAL A 735 11.42 -11.95 8.69
C VAL A 735 10.64 -13.26 8.61
N MET A 736 11.14 -14.33 9.23
CA MET A 736 10.47 -15.63 9.24
C MET A 736 9.12 -15.64 9.96
N ASN A 737 8.85 -14.64 10.80
CA ASN A 737 7.63 -14.56 11.62
C ASN A 737 6.73 -13.35 11.30
N LEU A 738 7.02 -12.54 10.27
CA LEU A 738 6.24 -11.34 9.95
C LEU A 738 4.75 -11.63 9.70
N ASP A 739 4.43 -12.79 9.18
CA ASP A 739 3.07 -13.26 8.89
C ASP A 739 2.44 -14.11 10.01
N ARG A 740 3.10 -14.21 11.18
CA ARG A 740 2.63 -14.98 12.34
C ARG A 740 1.89 -14.06 13.32
N PHE A 741 0.70 -13.62 12.90
CA PHE A 741 -0.17 -12.74 13.71
C PHE A 741 -0.73 -13.43 14.96
N ASP A 742 -0.62 -14.73 15.06
CA ASP A 742 -0.95 -15.54 16.23
C ASP A 742 0.09 -15.47 17.37
N LEU A 743 1.25 -14.87 17.10
CA LEU A 743 2.33 -14.69 18.09
C LEU A 743 2.38 -13.27 18.69
N ALA A 744 1.52 -12.36 18.24
CA ALA A 744 1.52 -10.94 18.62
C ALA A 744 0.76 -10.68 19.96
#